data_258f84e2ab8cbf845f20f2e3aa16aeba
#
_entry.id   258f84e2ab8cbf845f20f2e3aa16aeba
#
_cell.length_a   1.000
_cell.length_b   1.000
_cell.length_c   1.000
_cell.angle_alpha   90.00
_cell.angle_beta   90.00
_cell.angle_gamma   90.00
#
_symmetry.space_group_name_H-M   'P 1'
#
loop_
_entity.id
_entity.type
_entity.pdbx_description
1 polymer ?
#
loop_
_entity_poly.entity_id
_entity_poly.type
_entity_poly.pdbx_seq_one_letter_code
_entity_poly.pdbx_strand_id
1 'polypeptide(L)'
;MTQIQERGSTHVYKVNKISKEEMESMVARCVYEHPPFCSAACPLKLDARAFLEAAAAGDFKKALQLYEKITPFPLILAMGCEAPCEKKCRLAEIGDGVAIRRVEEAAARYGAARRLGGVFRSRKRKSAAIFGSGLFVLFLAGELEKKAYPTTVFCEEADLEAFLRRGTGFLDESAFETELKRLKGKDIQFEFNRALTRELLEEKRGAFDVLCASNEVAARLYPESVCIPELMIREDIKLVSDLGGGVMEAAFGAKKAALTVDRLAQNLDPRNTRGQEGAVESRLYTDLSAADKLSRVPMAGARYTPEEAAAEAGRCIQCRCEECLKSCAYLKHYKKHPGLLSKEIYNNTQIIMGDHQLNKPMNSCSLCGQCTVVCPNGFDMARVCRLARQNMVSTDKMPLAPHEFALLDMLFSNGDAFLARPQPGFETCKYVFFPGCQASAIAPETVKAAWLDLCERLEGGVALMLGCCGAIGDWAGREEMAEQTKAFLDRELAKLGDPVVIAGCPSCRKELAGHEGLKIVGIWDVLLEIGLPEGGQGLSRPAAMHDSCGARGDEKTQSAIREIARRLGCELVDTPYSGDRSPCCGYGGLAAYANREVAAEMTEKCLERSDAPYISYCMACRDRFARQGRESRHILELVYGTDAGAPPDISEKRYNRLTLKNELLHELWGEEPREMKLDYELNYTPEARRMMDERMILTDDVIAVLDEVRKTGECIFDEESGLFIARKRVGNATFWLKFSREGDARYLVHRAWSHRMTVVKREG
;
A
#
# COMPACT_ATOMS: atom_id res chain seq x y z
N MET A 1 -24.96 12.89 -31.22
CA MET A 1 -26.01 12.44 -30.28
C MET A 1 -26.66 11.20 -30.85
N THR A 2 -26.18 10.04 -30.43
CA THR A 2 -26.69 8.73 -30.91
C THR A 2 -27.54 8.13 -29.78
N GLN A 3 -28.76 7.81 -30.11
CA GLN A 3 -29.78 7.21 -29.23
C GLN A 3 -29.22 5.95 -28.54
N ILE A 4 -29.30 5.92 -27.21
CA ILE A 4 -29.16 4.70 -26.43
C ILE A 4 -30.51 3.98 -26.53
N GLN A 5 -30.57 2.95 -27.37
CA GLN A 5 -31.67 2.00 -27.37
C GLN A 5 -31.67 1.24 -26.04
N GLU A 6 -32.83 1.22 -25.37
CA GLU A 6 -33.14 0.33 -24.27
C GLU A 6 -33.01 -1.14 -24.76
N ARG A 7 -31.96 -1.81 -24.31
CA ARG A 7 -31.83 -3.26 -24.47
C ARG A 7 -32.40 -3.94 -23.25
N GLY A 8 -33.41 -4.76 -23.45
CA GLY A 8 -33.94 -5.68 -22.45
C GLY A 8 -32.82 -6.50 -21.83
N SER A 9 -32.79 -6.54 -20.50
CA SER A 9 -31.71 -7.12 -19.69
C SER A 9 -31.73 -8.64 -19.75
N THR A 10 -30.97 -9.22 -20.65
CA THR A 10 -30.30 -10.48 -20.34
C THR A 10 -29.01 -10.14 -19.60
N HIS A 11 -28.97 -10.32 -18.29
CA HIS A 11 -27.75 -10.14 -17.50
C HIS A 11 -26.73 -11.19 -17.93
N VAL A 12 -25.95 -10.89 -18.94
CA VAL A 12 -24.73 -11.64 -19.24
C VAL A 12 -23.70 -11.21 -18.21
N TYR A 13 -23.40 -12.08 -17.26
CA TYR A 13 -22.33 -11.83 -16.29
C TYR A 13 -21.01 -11.68 -17.04
N LYS A 14 -20.43 -10.49 -17.02
CA LYS A 14 -19.12 -10.23 -17.62
C LYS A 14 -18.05 -10.87 -16.75
N VAL A 15 -17.15 -11.64 -17.37
CA VAL A 15 -16.09 -12.37 -16.68
C VAL A 15 -15.04 -11.39 -16.16
N ASN A 16 -14.56 -11.61 -14.93
CA ASN A 16 -13.46 -10.86 -14.35
C ASN A 16 -12.16 -11.04 -15.18
N LYS A 17 -11.48 -9.94 -15.47
CA LYS A 17 -10.19 -9.93 -16.22
C LYS A 17 -9.00 -10.37 -15.37
N ILE A 18 -9.09 -10.28 -14.04
CA ILE A 18 -7.99 -10.61 -13.11
C ILE A 18 -8.16 -12.04 -12.63
N SER A 19 -7.18 -12.91 -12.93
CA SER A 19 -7.18 -14.27 -12.39
C SER A 19 -6.75 -14.29 -10.91
N LYS A 20 -7.15 -15.35 -10.21
CA LYS A 20 -6.75 -15.57 -8.82
C LYS A 20 -5.24 -15.78 -8.72
N GLU A 21 -4.67 -16.52 -9.65
CA GLU A 21 -3.24 -16.86 -9.73
C GLU A 21 -2.39 -15.62 -9.95
N GLU A 22 -2.82 -14.71 -10.84
CA GLU A 22 -2.15 -13.44 -11.06
C GLU A 22 -2.13 -12.59 -9.79
N MET A 23 -3.28 -12.48 -9.11
CA MET A 23 -3.36 -11.72 -7.87
C MET A 23 -2.51 -12.35 -6.76
N GLU A 24 -2.55 -13.66 -6.58
CA GLU A 24 -1.73 -14.37 -5.60
C GLU A 24 -0.24 -14.19 -5.87
N SER A 25 0.19 -14.22 -7.14
CA SER A 25 1.57 -13.94 -7.54
C SER A 25 2.01 -12.52 -7.19
N MET A 26 1.14 -11.52 -7.39
CA MET A 26 1.42 -10.14 -6.98
C MET A 26 1.49 -10.01 -5.45
N VAL A 27 0.52 -10.58 -4.73
CA VAL A 27 0.46 -10.53 -3.26
C VAL A 27 1.68 -11.19 -2.62
N ALA A 28 2.16 -12.30 -3.18
CA ALA A 28 3.33 -13.05 -2.67
C ALA A 28 4.63 -12.25 -2.66
N ARG A 29 4.71 -11.11 -3.38
CA ARG A 29 5.85 -10.19 -3.30
C ARG A 29 5.85 -9.35 -2.02
N CYS A 30 4.70 -9.18 -1.36
CA CYS A 30 4.61 -8.43 -0.10
C CYS A 30 5.00 -9.31 1.07
N VAL A 31 6.10 -8.98 1.71
CA VAL A 31 6.66 -9.74 2.85
C VAL A 31 6.30 -9.15 4.22
N TYR A 32 5.37 -8.21 4.28
CA TYR A 32 4.98 -7.53 5.52
C TYR A 32 4.51 -8.50 6.61
N GLU A 33 3.74 -9.52 6.23
CA GLU A 33 3.20 -10.56 7.15
C GLU A 33 4.22 -11.65 7.49
N HIS A 34 5.38 -11.67 6.86
CA HIS A 34 6.42 -12.65 7.19
C HIS A 34 6.92 -12.43 8.62
N PRO A 35 7.14 -13.51 9.39
CA PRO A 35 7.69 -13.40 10.73
C PRO A 35 9.13 -12.87 10.67
N PRO A 36 9.62 -12.19 11.72
CA PRO A 36 11.04 -11.88 11.84
C PRO A 36 11.89 -13.16 11.75
N PHE A 37 13.11 -13.04 11.26
CA PHE A 37 14.01 -14.19 11.08
C PHE A 37 14.22 -14.99 12.37
N CYS A 38 14.30 -14.32 13.53
CA CYS A 38 14.38 -14.97 14.83
C CYS A 38 13.12 -15.79 15.17
N SER A 39 11.94 -15.24 14.96
CA SER A 39 10.67 -15.98 15.17
C SER A 39 10.48 -17.09 14.14
N ALA A 40 10.92 -16.87 12.89
CA ALA A 40 10.87 -17.87 11.82
C ALA A 40 11.78 -19.08 12.13
N ALA A 41 12.96 -18.84 12.68
CA ALA A 41 13.92 -19.88 13.05
C ALA A 41 13.53 -20.66 14.31
N CYS A 42 12.61 -20.12 15.12
CA CYS A 42 12.15 -20.80 16.33
C CYS A 42 11.10 -21.88 15.99
N PRO A 43 11.37 -23.18 16.21
CA PRO A 43 10.38 -24.22 15.94
C PRO A 43 9.08 -24.08 16.75
N LEU A 44 9.18 -23.48 17.94
CA LEU A 44 8.05 -23.21 18.83
C LEU A 44 7.28 -21.94 18.45
N LYS A 45 7.79 -21.15 17.48
CA LYS A 45 7.18 -19.91 16.96
C LYS A 45 6.96 -18.85 18.03
N LEU A 46 8.02 -18.56 18.83
CA LEU A 46 7.98 -17.43 19.75
C LEU A 46 7.73 -16.12 18.99
N ASP A 47 6.76 -15.33 19.42
CA ASP A 47 6.65 -13.94 18.98
C ASP A 47 7.76 -13.11 19.66
N ALA A 48 8.96 -13.17 19.06
CA ALA A 48 10.15 -12.53 19.62
C ALA A 48 10.01 -11.01 19.69
N ARG A 49 9.23 -10.37 18.80
CA ARG A 49 8.98 -8.91 18.85
C ARG A 49 8.22 -8.54 20.10
N ALA A 50 7.03 -9.11 20.27
CA ALA A 50 6.19 -8.81 21.44
C ALA A 50 6.87 -9.21 22.75
N PHE A 51 7.63 -10.31 22.75
CA PHE A 51 8.40 -10.77 23.90
C PHE A 51 9.51 -9.79 24.30
N LEU A 52 10.35 -9.38 23.34
CA LEU A 52 11.45 -8.45 23.59
C LEU A 52 10.95 -7.04 23.90
N GLU A 53 9.85 -6.59 23.28
CA GLU A 53 9.22 -5.32 23.61
C GLU A 53 8.75 -5.27 25.07
N ALA A 54 8.10 -6.33 25.55
CA ALA A 54 7.68 -6.42 26.95
C ALA A 54 8.88 -6.45 27.91
N ALA A 55 9.92 -7.22 27.58
CA ALA A 55 11.14 -7.29 28.38
C ALA A 55 11.89 -5.95 28.42
N ALA A 56 11.99 -5.24 27.28
CA ALA A 56 12.61 -3.92 27.18
C ALA A 56 11.90 -2.85 28.03
N ALA A 57 10.58 -2.98 28.17
CA ALA A 57 9.78 -2.14 29.06
C ALA A 57 9.90 -2.52 30.54
N GLY A 58 10.68 -3.54 30.89
CA GLY A 58 10.79 -4.08 32.26
C GLY A 58 9.58 -4.92 32.69
N ASP A 59 8.59 -5.15 31.82
CA ASP A 59 7.42 -5.97 32.11
C ASP A 59 7.71 -7.47 31.90
N PHE A 60 8.57 -8.02 32.77
CA PHE A 60 8.93 -9.43 32.74
C PHE A 60 7.73 -10.37 32.98
N LYS A 61 6.68 -9.89 33.62
CA LYS A 61 5.44 -10.64 33.80
C LYS A 61 4.74 -10.89 32.47
N LYS A 62 4.60 -9.84 31.65
CA LYS A 62 4.03 -9.95 30.29
C LYS A 62 4.95 -10.77 29.38
N ALA A 63 6.27 -10.57 29.48
CA ALA A 63 7.25 -11.35 28.74
C ALA A 63 7.13 -12.85 29.08
N LEU A 64 7.06 -13.21 30.36
CA LEU A 64 6.84 -14.60 30.80
C LEU A 64 5.52 -15.18 30.29
N GLN A 65 4.42 -14.42 30.33
CA GLN A 65 3.13 -14.86 29.80
C GLN A 65 3.19 -15.19 28.29
N LEU A 66 3.94 -14.41 27.53
CA LEU A 66 4.17 -14.69 26.10
C LEU A 66 5.04 -15.95 25.90
N TYR A 67 6.04 -16.15 26.74
CA TYR A 67 6.91 -17.31 26.70
C TYR A 67 6.18 -18.59 27.14
N GLU A 68 5.34 -18.55 28.17
CA GLU A 68 4.52 -19.67 28.63
C GLU A 68 3.49 -20.16 27.58
N LYS A 69 3.18 -19.35 26.56
CA LYS A 69 2.36 -19.82 25.44
C LYS A 69 3.07 -20.91 24.63
N ILE A 70 4.40 -20.86 24.54
CA ILE A 70 5.19 -21.78 23.72
C ILE A 70 5.74 -22.97 24.52
N THR A 71 5.85 -22.87 25.84
CA THR A 71 6.38 -23.94 26.69
C THR A 71 5.68 -24.03 28.05
N PRO A 72 5.46 -25.24 28.59
CA PRO A 72 4.99 -25.43 29.97
C PRO A 72 6.08 -25.27 31.05
N PHE A 73 7.39 -25.28 30.66
CA PHE A 73 8.55 -25.25 31.54
C PHE A 73 9.57 -24.19 31.07
N PRO A 74 9.35 -22.91 31.42
CA PRO A 74 10.12 -21.79 30.89
C PRO A 74 11.61 -21.83 31.19
N LEU A 75 12.04 -22.16 32.41
CA LEU A 75 13.45 -22.19 32.77
C LEU A 75 14.20 -23.35 32.11
N ILE A 76 13.56 -24.50 31.97
CA ILE A 76 14.15 -25.64 31.27
C ILE A 76 14.42 -25.28 29.83
N LEU A 77 13.42 -24.68 29.15
CA LEU A 77 13.59 -24.27 27.76
C LEU A 77 14.62 -23.14 27.62
N ALA A 78 14.53 -22.07 28.44
CA ALA A 78 15.42 -20.92 28.35
C ALA A 78 16.90 -21.27 28.61
N MET A 79 17.19 -22.18 29.55
CA MET A 79 18.56 -22.56 29.89
C MET A 79 19.13 -23.61 28.96
N GLY A 80 18.29 -24.49 28.38
CA GLY A 80 18.73 -25.61 27.55
C GLY A 80 18.56 -25.40 26.04
N CYS A 81 17.90 -24.34 25.60
CA CYS A 81 17.68 -24.07 24.18
C CYS A 81 18.99 -23.74 23.43
N GLU A 82 19.17 -24.29 22.25
CA GLU A 82 20.31 -24.06 21.35
C GLU A 82 20.25 -22.68 20.65
N ALA A 83 19.22 -21.89 20.91
CA ALA A 83 18.99 -20.51 20.47
C ALA A 83 19.14 -20.27 18.95
N PRO A 84 18.43 -21.01 18.08
CA PRO A 84 18.50 -20.80 16.63
C PRO A 84 18.03 -19.38 16.22
N CYS A 85 17.20 -18.77 17.04
CA CYS A 85 16.72 -17.39 16.86
C CYS A 85 17.84 -16.35 16.92
N GLU A 86 18.82 -16.50 17.83
CA GLU A 86 19.95 -15.58 17.96
C GLU A 86 20.85 -15.59 16.72
N LYS A 87 21.10 -16.80 16.14
CA LYS A 87 21.91 -16.98 14.93
C LYS A 87 21.27 -16.35 13.69
N LYS A 88 19.93 -16.13 13.71
CA LYS A 88 19.16 -15.52 12.62
C LYS A 88 18.70 -14.10 12.94
N CYS A 89 19.19 -13.51 14.03
CA CYS A 89 18.90 -12.10 14.34
C CYS A 89 19.56 -11.19 13.30
N ARG A 90 18.80 -10.26 12.73
CA ARG A 90 19.30 -9.34 11.70
C ARG A 90 20.42 -8.41 12.19
N LEU A 91 20.45 -8.08 13.50
CA LEU A 91 21.57 -7.32 14.07
C LEU A 91 22.90 -8.05 13.96
N ALA A 92 22.90 -9.39 13.87
CA ALA A 92 24.12 -10.17 13.70
C ALA A 92 24.85 -9.91 12.36
N GLU A 93 24.23 -9.17 11.42
CA GLU A 93 24.85 -8.79 10.15
C GLU A 93 25.74 -7.55 10.27
N ILE A 94 25.48 -6.70 11.28
CA ILE A 94 26.19 -5.42 11.49
C ILE A 94 26.85 -5.31 12.87
N GLY A 95 26.62 -6.27 13.77
CA GLY A 95 27.15 -6.31 15.14
C GLY A 95 26.78 -7.62 15.81
N ASP A 96 26.42 -7.57 17.09
CA ASP A 96 25.99 -8.75 17.85
C ASP A 96 24.47 -8.93 17.77
N GLY A 97 24.01 -10.15 17.45
CA GLY A 97 22.60 -10.50 17.60
C GLY A 97 22.10 -10.35 19.05
N VAL A 98 20.84 -10.04 19.24
CA VAL A 98 20.22 -9.95 20.58
C VAL A 98 20.36 -11.30 21.30
N ALA A 99 20.79 -11.28 22.56
CA ALA A 99 20.91 -12.48 23.41
C ALA A 99 19.53 -12.93 23.92
N ILE A 100 18.68 -13.39 22.98
CA ILE A 100 17.26 -13.69 23.24
C ILE A 100 17.11 -14.71 24.35
N ARG A 101 17.90 -15.80 24.31
CA ARG A 101 17.88 -16.86 25.32
C ARG A 101 18.15 -16.34 26.73
N ARG A 102 19.09 -15.38 26.88
CA ARG A 102 19.38 -14.76 28.19
C ARG A 102 18.23 -13.89 28.68
N VAL A 103 17.53 -13.22 27.77
CA VAL A 103 16.31 -12.47 28.09
C VAL A 103 15.15 -13.41 28.44
N GLU A 104 15.04 -14.57 27.80
CA GLU A 104 14.08 -15.64 28.14
C GLU A 104 14.32 -16.16 29.56
N GLU A 105 15.59 -16.42 29.93
CA GLU A 105 15.97 -16.84 31.28
C GLU A 105 15.59 -15.75 32.31
N ALA A 106 15.89 -14.48 32.02
CA ALA A 106 15.51 -13.35 32.88
C ALA A 106 14.00 -13.24 33.04
N ALA A 107 13.22 -13.35 31.95
CA ALA A 107 11.79 -13.34 32.00
C ALA A 107 11.20 -14.49 32.85
N ALA A 108 11.78 -15.69 32.72
CA ALA A 108 11.36 -16.86 33.47
C ALA A 108 11.67 -16.74 34.98
N ARG A 109 12.76 -16.06 35.34
CA ARG A 109 13.18 -15.85 36.76
C ARG A 109 12.44 -14.67 37.41
N TYR A 110 12.32 -13.53 36.69
CA TYR A 110 11.81 -12.28 37.28
C TYR A 110 10.32 -12.02 37.01
N GLY A 111 9.75 -12.70 36.02
CA GLY A 111 8.34 -12.53 35.63
C GLY A 111 7.32 -13.25 36.53
N ALA A 112 7.77 -14.04 37.49
CA ALA A 112 6.90 -14.84 38.39
C ALA A 112 6.11 -13.92 39.32
N ALA A 113 4.93 -13.48 38.88
CA ALA A 113 3.94 -12.89 39.77
C ALA A 113 3.02 -13.98 40.35
N ARG A 114 2.57 -13.79 41.61
CA ARG A 114 1.57 -14.63 42.26
C ARG A 114 0.45 -14.97 41.25
N ARG A 115 0.22 -16.25 41.00
CA ARG A 115 -0.97 -16.73 40.28
C ARG A 115 -2.21 -16.27 41.05
N LEU A 116 -2.88 -15.25 40.54
CA LEU A 116 -4.27 -15.01 40.89
C LEU A 116 -5.09 -16.11 40.19
N GLY A 117 -5.69 -16.99 41.01
CA GLY A 117 -6.66 -18.03 40.69
C GLY A 117 -6.63 -18.65 39.30
N GLY A 118 -6.39 -19.95 39.22
CA GLY A 118 -6.45 -20.67 37.92
C GLY A 118 -7.82 -20.51 37.29
N VAL A 119 -7.84 -20.21 36.00
CA VAL A 119 -9.04 -20.35 35.17
C VAL A 119 -9.46 -21.82 35.28
N PHE A 120 -10.64 -22.11 35.84
CA PHE A 120 -11.22 -23.44 35.86
C PHE A 120 -11.37 -23.90 34.40
N ARG A 121 -10.47 -24.76 33.92
CA ARG A 121 -10.64 -25.44 32.64
C ARG A 121 -11.41 -26.72 32.85
N SER A 122 -12.51 -26.89 32.13
CA SER A 122 -13.23 -28.16 32.12
C SER A 122 -12.28 -29.27 31.61
N ARG A 123 -12.05 -30.31 32.43
CA ARG A 123 -11.27 -31.48 32.03
C ARG A 123 -11.92 -32.15 30.84
N LYS A 124 -11.12 -32.57 29.88
CA LYS A 124 -11.58 -33.41 28.76
C LYS A 124 -11.98 -34.78 29.29
N ARG A 125 -12.91 -35.44 28.60
CA ARG A 125 -13.35 -36.82 28.96
C ARG A 125 -12.35 -37.90 28.52
N LYS A 126 -11.47 -37.54 27.59
CA LYS A 126 -10.45 -38.41 27.01
C LYS A 126 -9.15 -38.26 27.75
N SER A 127 -8.40 -39.36 27.87
CA SER A 127 -7.19 -39.45 28.68
C SER A 127 -5.98 -39.95 27.87
N ALA A 128 -4.78 -39.64 28.37
CA ALA A 128 -3.51 -40.07 27.77
C ALA A 128 -2.60 -40.73 28.82
N ALA A 129 -1.93 -41.82 28.45
CA ALA A 129 -0.86 -42.42 29.22
C ALA A 129 0.47 -42.14 28.55
N ILE A 130 1.51 -41.77 29.33
CA ILE A 130 2.86 -41.52 28.84
C ILE A 130 3.82 -42.49 29.57
N PHE A 131 4.64 -43.21 28.80
CA PHE A 131 5.58 -44.21 29.29
C PHE A 131 7.01 -43.71 29.08
N GLY A 132 7.79 -43.56 30.16
CA GLY A 132 9.16 -43.12 30.12
C GLY A 132 9.42 -41.86 30.95
N SER A 133 10.58 -41.28 30.72
CA SER A 133 11.08 -40.11 31.39
C SER A 133 11.93 -39.24 30.44
N GLY A 134 12.50 -38.17 30.96
CA GLY A 134 13.32 -37.23 30.19
C GLY A 134 12.49 -36.06 29.60
N LEU A 135 13.20 -35.21 28.83
CA LEU A 135 12.65 -33.91 28.40
C LEU A 135 11.37 -34.03 27.56
N PHE A 136 11.31 -34.98 26.62
CA PHE A 136 10.13 -35.14 25.77
C PHE A 136 8.89 -35.47 26.62
N VAL A 137 9.01 -36.44 27.53
CA VAL A 137 7.90 -36.88 28.42
C VAL A 137 7.44 -35.72 29.30
N LEU A 138 8.42 -34.99 29.87
CA LEU A 138 8.14 -33.84 30.71
C LEU A 138 7.38 -32.75 29.95
N PHE A 139 7.87 -32.33 28.78
CA PHE A 139 7.21 -31.33 27.95
C PHE A 139 5.84 -31.81 27.45
N LEU A 140 5.71 -33.10 27.03
CA LEU A 140 4.46 -33.65 26.53
C LEU A 140 3.40 -33.67 27.64
N ALA A 141 3.75 -34.13 28.84
CA ALA A 141 2.82 -34.13 30.00
C ALA A 141 2.32 -32.71 30.29
N GLY A 142 3.22 -31.71 30.25
CA GLY A 142 2.86 -30.30 30.44
C GLY A 142 2.01 -29.73 29.27
N GLU A 143 2.25 -30.12 28.03
CA GLU A 143 1.43 -29.67 26.87
C GLU A 143 0.03 -30.31 26.89
N LEU A 144 -0.10 -31.57 27.32
CA LEU A 144 -1.39 -32.24 27.46
C LEU A 144 -2.20 -31.65 28.62
N GLU A 145 -1.53 -31.34 29.75
CA GLU A 145 -2.17 -30.63 30.86
C GLU A 145 -2.68 -29.24 30.45
N LYS A 146 -1.87 -28.49 29.66
CA LYS A 146 -2.33 -27.22 29.06
C LYS A 146 -3.59 -27.38 28.21
N LYS A 147 -3.77 -28.53 27.54
CA LYS A 147 -4.94 -28.89 26.74
C LYS A 147 -6.08 -29.50 27.58
N ALA A 148 -5.92 -29.60 28.90
CA ALA A 148 -6.88 -30.19 29.86
C ALA A 148 -7.15 -31.69 29.65
N TYR A 149 -6.18 -32.44 29.13
CA TYR A 149 -6.22 -33.88 29.08
C TYR A 149 -5.82 -34.48 30.44
N PRO A 150 -6.63 -35.36 31.08
CA PRO A 150 -6.17 -36.20 32.15
C PRO A 150 -4.98 -37.04 31.69
N THR A 151 -3.83 -36.85 32.34
CA THR A 151 -2.54 -37.42 31.91
C THR A 151 -1.91 -38.20 33.04
N THR A 152 -1.52 -39.45 32.79
CA THR A 152 -0.74 -40.27 33.73
C THR A 152 0.59 -40.63 33.13
N VAL A 153 1.64 -40.39 33.86
CA VAL A 153 3.03 -40.73 33.49
C VAL A 153 3.46 -41.98 34.25
N PHE A 154 3.85 -43.03 33.54
CA PHE A 154 4.42 -44.26 34.07
C PHE A 154 5.94 -44.20 33.87
N CYS A 155 6.75 -44.29 34.93
CA CYS A 155 8.19 -44.16 34.85
C CYS A 155 8.91 -45.09 35.82
N GLU A 156 10.19 -45.36 35.50
CA GLU A 156 11.09 -46.25 36.27
C GLU A 156 11.74 -45.52 37.45
N GLU A 157 11.72 -44.18 37.48
CA GLU A 157 12.28 -43.34 38.53
C GLU A 157 11.52 -43.52 39.85
N ALA A 158 12.26 -43.25 40.96
CA ALA A 158 11.78 -43.48 42.32
C ALA A 158 10.76 -42.42 42.77
N ASP A 159 10.92 -41.19 42.33
CA ASP A 159 10.09 -40.05 42.71
C ASP A 159 10.12 -38.92 41.67
N LEU A 160 9.38 -37.84 41.95
CA LEU A 160 9.26 -36.70 41.05
C LEU A 160 10.56 -35.91 40.88
N GLU A 161 11.42 -35.89 41.90
CA GLU A 161 12.70 -35.18 41.86
C GLU A 161 13.66 -35.93 40.94
N ALA A 162 13.79 -37.24 41.09
CA ALA A 162 14.58 -38.11 40.21
C ALA A 162 14.09 -38.05 38.77
N PHE A 163 12.77 -38.04 38.57
CA PHE A 163 12.14 -37.85 37.25
C PHE A 163 12.54 -36.53 36.61
N LEU A 164 12.48 -35.41 37.31
CA LEU A 164 12.84 -34.11 36.78
C LEU A 164 14.35 -33.98 36.53
N ARG A 165 15.19 -34.51 37.39
CA ARG A 165 16.68 -34.51 37.22
C ARG A 165 17.14 -35.24 35.97
N ARG A 166 16.34 -36.22 35.49
CA ARG A 166 16.67 -36.93 34.26
C ARG A 166 16.45 -36.01 33.04
N GLY A 167 17.55 -35.54 32.47
CA GLY A 167 17.57 -34.64 31.30
C GLY A 167 17.67 -33.16 31.64
N THR A 168 17.63 -32.75 32.93
CA THR A 168 17.71 -31.32 33.33
C THR A 168 18.98 -30.97 34.12
N GLY A 169 20.06 -31.77 34.01
CA GLY A 169 21.32 -31.56 34.74
C GLY A 169 22.06 -30.25 34.43
N PHE A 170 21.61 -29.50 33.44
CA PHE A 170 22.11 -28.16 33.09
C PHE A 170 21.46 -27.03 33.91
N LEU A 171 20.41 -27.30 34.69
CA LEU A 171 19.77 -26.30 35.57
C LEU A 171 20.62 -26.05 36.81
N ASP A 172 20.75 -24.79 37.22
CA ASP A 172 21.17 -24.46 38.58
C ASP A 172 20.10 -24.85 39.61
N GLU A 173 20.47 -25.03 40.88
CA GLU A 173 19.57 -25.53 41.91
C GLU A 173 18.31 -24.64 42.08
N SER A 174 18.45 -23.31 41.97
CA SER A 174 17.31 -22.37 42.07
C SER A 174 16.33 -22.54 40.91
N ALA A 175 16.82 -22.78 39.71
CA ALA A 175 15.99 -23.06 38.52
C ALA A 175 15.31 -24.43 38.64
N PHE A 176 16.04 -25.43 39.12
CA PHE A 176 15.54 -26.76 39.37
C PHE A 176 14.38 -26.76 40.37
N GLU A 177 14.58 -26.13 41.57
CA GLU A 177 13.53 -26.00 42.57
C GLU A 177 12.29 -25.25 42.06
N THR A 178 12.49 -24.21 41.21
CA THR A 178 11.40 -23.45 40.63
C THR A 178 10.58 -24.34 39.70
N GLU A 179 11.23 -25.11 38.83
CA GLU A 179 10.54 -26.01 37.89
C GLU A 179 9.95 -27.24 38.58
N LEU A 180 10.59 -27.75 39.66
CA LEU A 180 10.00 -28.79 40.49
C LEU A 180 8.71 -28.32 41.18
N LYS A 181 8.70 -27.13 41.72
CA LYS A 181 7.50 -26.49 42.27
C LYS A 181 6.43 -26.28 41.20
N ARG A 182 6.81 -25.90 40.00
CA ARG A 182 5.92 -25.73 38.85
C ARG A 182 5.29 -27.09 38.45
N LEU A 183 6.10 -28.15 38.41
CA LEU A 183 5.66 -29.51 38.06
C LEU A 183 4.71 -30.04 39.12
N LYS A 184 5.02 -29.88 40.42
CA LYS A 184 4.14 -30.23 41.54
C LYS A 184 2.77 -29.53 41.49
N GLY A 185 2.73 -28.34 40.92
CA GLY A 185 1.49 -27.55 40.78
C GLY A 185 0.65 -27.91 39.54
N LYS A 186 1.05 -28.87 38.73
CA LYS A 186 0.32 -29.32 37.54
C LYS A 186 -0.59 -30.51 37.87
N ASP A 187 -1.69 -30.61 37.14
CA ASP A 187 -2.65 -31.69 37.28
C ASP A 187 -2.22 -32.92 36.42
N ILE A 188 -1.08 -33.50 36.79
CA ILE A 188 -0.47 -34.68 36.11
C ILE A 188 -0.31 -35.76 37.18
N GLN A 189 -0.77 -36.98 36.89
CA GLN A 189 -0.59 -38.16 37.74
C GLN A 189 0.75 -38.84 37.41
N PHE A 190 1.46 -39.35 38.39
CA PHE A 190 2.70 -40.10 38.24
C PHE A 190 2.60 -41.45 38.93
N GLU A 191 3.02 -42.51 38.23
CA GLU A 191 3.24 -43.84 38.78
C GLU A 191 4.72 -44.18 38.67
N PHE A 192 5.43 -44.06 39.78
CA PHE A 192 6.87 -44.32 39.95
C PHE A 192 7.19 -45.77 40.13
N ASN A 193 8.47 -46.16 40.00
CA ASN A 193 8.98 -47.52 40.18
C ASN A 193 8.26 -48.54 39.34
N ARG A 194 7.86 -48.17 38.08
CA ARG A 194 7.13 -49.08 37.17
C ARG A 194 8.07 -49.61 36.11
N ALA A 195 8.22 -50.94 36.03
CA ALA A 195 8.92 -51.58 34.90
C ALA A 195 8.10 -51.35 33.62
N LEU A 196 8.68 -50.68 32.63
CA LEU A 196 8.04 -50.30 31.38
C LEU A 196 8.19 -51.48 30.39
N THR A 197 7.19 -52.36 30.38
CA THR A 197 7.15 -53.57 29.51
C THR A 197 6.03 -53.46 28.49
N ARG A 198 6.07 -54.34 27.47
CA ARG A 198 5.02 -54.42 26.44
C ARG A 198 3.64 -54.82 27.06
N GLU A 199 3.68 -55.70 28.03
CA GLU A 199 2.51 -56.16 28.77
C GLU A 199 1.80 -55.02 29.51
N LEU A 200 2.58 -54.13 30.14
CA LEU A 200 2.06 -52.96 30.81
C LEU A 200 1.36 -52.01 29.81
N LEU A 201 1.97 -51.76 28.66
CA LEU A 201 1.38 -50.91 27.63
C LEU A 201 0.07 -51.51 27.12
N GLU A 202 0.02 -52.82 26.85
CA GLU A 202 -1.18 -53.51 26.41
C GLU A 202 -2.27 -53.51 27.47
N GLU A 203 -1.92 -53.69 28.77
CA GLU A 203 -2.86 -53.56 29.88
C GLU A 203 -3.50 -52.14 29.91
N LYS A 204 -2.71 -51.11 29.72
CA LYS A 204 -3.23 -49.72 29.76
C LYS A 204 -3.97 -49.29 28.50
N ARG A 205 -3.85 -50.02 27.38
CA ARG A 205 -4.56 -49.73 26.13
C ARG A 205 -6.08 -49.59 26.27
N GLY A 206 -6.69 -50.36 27.17
CA GLY A 206 -8.14 -50.30 27.42
C GLY A 206 -8.58 -49.20 28.39
N ALA A 207 -7.63 -48.67 29.16
CA ALA A 207 -7.88 -47.65 30.22
C ALA A 207 -7.64 -46.21 29.73
N PHE A 208 -6.85 -46.01 28.68
CA PHE A 208 -6.51 -44.71 28.13
C PHE A 208 -6.85 -44.64 26.64
N ASP A 209 -7.23 -43.43 26.16
CA ASP A 209 -7.62 -43.25 24.76
C ASP A 209 -6.41 -43.14 23.82
N VAL A 210 -5.26 -42.65 24.30
CA VAL A 210 -4.01 -42.55 23.53
C VAL A 210 -2.83 -42.92 24.43
N LEU A 211 -1.89 -43.69 23.86
CA LEU A 211 -0.63 -44.04 24.51
C LEU A 211 0.52 -43.23 23.91
N CYS A 212 1.43 -42.79 24.76
CA CYS A 212 2.65 -42.11 24.37
C CYS A 212 3.88 -42.76 25.03
N ALA A 213 5.01 -42.74 24.38
CA ALA A 213 6.24 -43.28 24.96
C ALA A 213 7.45 -42.37 24.60
N SER A 214 8.45 -42.30 25.46
CA SER A 214 9.76 -41.76 25.06
C SER A 214 10.36 -42.59 23.95
N ASN A 215 11.20 -41.98 23.09
CA ASN A 215 11.90 -42.69 22.03
C ASN A 215 12.67 -43.89 22.54
N GLU A 216 13.31 -43.76 23.70
CA GLU A 216 14.05 -44.85 24.38
C GLU A 216 13.15 -46.06 24.67
N VAL A 217 11.96 -45.80 25.26
CA VAL A 217 11.00 -46.86 25.57
C VAL A 217 10.36 -47.43 24.30
N ALA A 218 10.02 -46.56 23.35
CA ALA A 218 9.41 -46.97 22.07
C ALA A 218 10.36 -47.89 21.27
N ALA A 219 11.62 -47.51 21.14
CA ALA A 219 12.63 -48.30 20.44
C ALA A 219 12.94 -49.63 21.14
N ARG A 220 12.90 -49.66 22.49
CA ARG A 220 13.07 -50.89 23.26
C ARG A 220 11.94 -51.90 23.09
N LEU A 221 10.69 -51.37 23.09
CA LEU A 221 9.48 -52.23 23.06
C LEU A 221 9.02 -52.56 21.66
N TYR A 222 9.24 -51.70 20.69
CA TYR A 222 8.75 -51.80 19.30
C TYR A 222 9.87 -51.43 18.29
N PRO A 223 10.98 -52.16 18.27
CA PRO A 223 12.14 -51.80 17.43
C PRO A 223 11.83 -51.88 15.93
N GLU A 224 10.82 -52.64 15.55
CA GLU A 224 10.36 -52.80 14.16
C GLU A 224 9.48 -51.64 13.67
N SER A 225 9.04 -50.75 14.56
CA SER A 225 8.10 -49.70 14.21
C SER A 225 8.77 -48.46 13.61
N VAL A 226 8.17 -47.88 12.59
CA VAL A 226 8.61 -46.67 11.92
C VAL A 226 7.77 -45.46 12.37
N CYS A 227 8.41 -44.45 12.88
CA CYS A 227 7.75 -43.20 13.27
C CYS A 227 7.43 -42.37 12.02
N ILE A 228 6.14 -42.08 11.82
CA ILE A 228 5.71 -41.18 10.76
C ILE A 228 5.97 -39.72 11.16
N PRO A 229 5.95 -38.76 10.20
CA PRO A 229 6.18 -37.34 10.49
C PRO A 229 5.30 -36.77 11.61
N GLU A 230 4.10 -37.27 11.80
CA GLU A 230 3.16 -36.88 12.86
C GLU A 230 3.45 -37.50 14.22
N LEU A 231 4.58 -38.19 14.37
CA LEU A 231 5.07 -38.82 15.60
C LEU A 231 4.23 -40.00 16.09
N MET A 232 3.43 -40.58 15.23
CA MET A 232 2.74 -41.87 15.52
C MET A 232 3.63 -43.04 15.04
N ILE A 233 3.87 -44.03 15.92
CA ILE A 233 4.68 -45.22 15.63
C ILE A 233 3.87 -46.48 15.46
N ARG A 234 2.67 -46.54 16.07
CA ARG A 234 1.75 -47.69 15.96
C ARG A 234 0.33 -47.16 15.89
N GLU A 235 -0.34 -47.38 14.76
CA GLU A 235 -1.73 -46.97 14.56
C GLU A 235 -2.70 -47.87 15.33
N ASP A 236 -2.45 -49.19 15.33
CA ASP A 236 -3.28 -50.18 15.96
C ASP A 236 -3.46 -49.98 17.48
N ILE A 237 -2.47 -49.42 18.15
CA ILE A 237 -2.51 -49.08 19.60
C ILE A 237 -2.48 -47.59 19.87
N LYS A 238 -2.62 -46.74 18.85
CA LYS A 238 -2.53 -45.27 18.94
C LYS A 238 -1.29 -44.80 19.73
N LEU A 239 -0.14 -45.37 19.44
CA LEU A 239 1.10 -45.06 20.15
C LEU A 239 1.88 -43.88 19.47
N VAL A 240 2.15 -42.86 20.23
CA VAL A 240 2.88 -41.63 19.82
C VAL A 240 4.22 -41.55 20.55
N SER A 241 5.28 -41.17 19.81
CA SER A 241 6.61 -41.01 20.39
C SER A 241 7.35 -39.81 19.78
N ASP A 242 8.58 -39.54 20.22
CA ASP A 242 9.48 -38.55 19.64
C ASP A 242 10.58 -39.20 18.78
N LEU A 243 11.44 -38.35 18.21
CA LEU A 243 12.60 -38.78 17.43
C LEU A 243 13.92 -38.68 18.21
N GLY A 244 13.85 -38.26 19.49
CA GLY A 244 15.00 -37.90 20.31
C GLY A 244 15.55 -36.51 19.93
N GLY A 245 16.60 -36.07 20.62
CA GLY A 245 17.29 -34.81 20.35
C GLY A 245 17.54 -33.94 21.57
N GLY A 246 17.95 -32.69 21.34
CA GLY A 246 18.23 -31.72 22.39
C GLY A 246 16.95 -31.12 23.03
N VAL A 247 17.12 -30.06 23.82
CA VAL A 247 16.02 -29.46 24.59
C VAL A 247 14.96 -28.85 23.66
N MET A 248 15.39 -28.20 22.57
CA MET A 248 14.47 -27.60 21.60
C MET A 248 13.69 -28.66 20.83
N GLU A 249 14.36 -29.72 20.37
CA GLU A 249 13.73 -30.83 19.68
C GLU A 249 12.72 -31.56 20.58
N ALA A 250 13.05 -31.77 21.84
CA ALA A 250 12.14 -32.38 22.83
C ALA A 250 10.90 -31.51 23.07
N ALA A 251 11.07 -30.21 23.25
CA ALA A 251 9.97 -29.27 23.43
C ALA A 251 9.07 -29.16 22.18
N PHE A 252 9.67 -29.11 21.00
CA PHE A 252 8.94 -29.06 19.72
C PHE A 252 8.23 -30.39 19.43
N GLY A 253 8.94 -31.52 19.63
CA GLY A 253 8.38 -32.85 19.49
C GLY A 253 7.17 -33.07 20.41
N ALA A 254 7.28 -32.63 21.67
CA ALA A 254 6.18 -32.71 22.63
C ALA A 254 4.94 -31.89 22.20
N LYS A 255 5.15 -30.69 21.69
CA LYS A 255 4.06 -29.85 21.17
C LYS A 255 3.39 -30.48 19.95
N LYS A 256 4.18 -31.09 19.06
CA LYS A 256 3.72 -31.82 17.89
C LYS A 256 2.99 -33.09 18.28
N ALA A 257 3.53 -33.87 19.21
CA ALA A 257 2.89 -35.07 19.78
C ALA A 257 1.56 -34.73 20.46
N ALA A 258 1.49 -33.65 21.24
CA ALA A 258 0.26 -33.23 21.90
C ALA A 258 -0.86 -32.87 20.88
N LEU A 259 -0.53 -32.41 19.67
CA LEU A 259 -1.49 -32.23 18.59
C LEU A 259 -1.93 -33.57 18.00
N THR A 260 -1.00 -34.51 17.80
CA THR A 260 -1.30 -35.88 17.37
C THR A 260 -2.23 -36.59 18.37
N VAL A 261 -1.94 -36.50 19.66
CA VAL A 261 -2.79 -37.00 20.74
C VAL A 261 -4.20 -36.40 20.66
N ASP A 262 -4.28 -35.10 20.48
CA ASP A 262 -5.58 -34.39 20.38
C ASP A 262 -6.43 -34.91 19.18
N ARG A 263 -5.80 -35.22 18.05
CA ARG A 263 -6.45 -35.79 16.87
C ARG A 263 -6.90 -37.24 17.12
N LEU A 264 -5.97 -38.08 17.60
CA LEU A 264 -6.28 -39.52 17.88
C LEU A 264 -7.35 -39.68 18.93
N ALA A 265 -7.36 -38.86 19.99
CA ALA A 265 -8.40 -38.86 21.01
C ALA A 265 -9.78 -38.48 20.47
N GLN A 266 -9.84 -37.68 19.42
CA GLN A 266 -11.08 -37.35 18.69
C GLN A 266 -11.40 -38.28 17.55
N ASN A 267 -10.65 -39.37 17.36
CA ASN A 267 -10.74 -40.32 16.23
C ASN A 267 -10.60 -39.63 14.85
N LEU A 268 -9.74 -38.58 14.77
CA LEU A 268 -9.39 -37.90 13.53
C LEU A 268 -8.04 -38.43 13.03
N ASP A 269 -7.84 -38.34 11.71
CA ASP A 269 -6.52 -38.62 11.10
C ASP A 269 -5.51 -37.60 11.67
N PRO A 270 -4.37 -38.04 12.23
CA PRO A 270 -3.36 -37.15 12.79
C PRO A 270 -2.76 -36.16 11.78
N ARG A 271 -2.88 -36.42 10.46
CA ARG A 271 -2.46 -35.54 9.37
C ARG A 271 -3.42 -34.40 9.07
N ASN A 272 -4.70 -34.54 9.42
CA ASN A 272 -5.71 -33.56 9.07
C ASN A 272 -5.53 -32.21 9.79
N THR A 273 -5.77 -31.12 9.05
CA THR A 273 -5.81 -29.75 9.56
C THR A 273 -4.58 -29.32 10.38
N ARG A 274 -3.40 -29.82 10.01
CA ARG A 274 -2.12 -29.37 10.57
C ARG A 274 -1.65 -28.16 9.76
N GLY A 275 -1.41 -27.06 10.44
CA GLY A 275 -0.71 -25.92 9.86
C GLY A 275 0.78 -26.20 9.68
N GLN A 276 1.51 -25.26 9.11
CA GLN A 276 2.97 -25.36 9.00
C GLN A 276 3.62 -25.45 10.39
N GLU A 277 4.18 -26.58 10.74
CA GLU A 277 4.86 -26.85 12.01
C GLU A 277 6.37 -26.60 11.90
N GLY A 278 7.01 -26.32 13.04
CA GLY A 278 8.44 -26.09 13.12
C GLY A 278 8.90 -24.75 12.59
N ALA A 279 10.20 -24.63 12.36
CA ALA A 279 10.82 -23.45 11.79
C ALA A 279 10.33 -23.22 10.34
N VAL A 280 10.28 -21.96 9.95
CA VAL A 280 9.85 -21.54 8.61
C VAL A 280 10.89 -20.62 8.00
N GLU A 281 10.86 -20.48 6.68
CA GLU A 281 11.68 -19.47 6.02
C GLU A 281 11.00 -18.10 6.10
N SER A 282 11.83 -17.06 6.26
CA SER A 282 11.38 -15.69 6.18
C SER A 282 12.13 -14.94 5.08
N ARG A 283 11.41 -14.03 4.41
CA ARG A 283 11.97 -13.07 3.45
C ARG A 283 11.75 -11.64 3.93
N LEU A 284 11.46 -11.46 5.22
CA LEU A 284 11.14 -10.16 5.78
C LEU A 284 12.32 -9.20 5.58
N TYR A 285 12.11 -8.15 4.80
CA TYR A 285 13.08 -7.06 4.72
C TYR A 285 13.07 -6.24 6.01
N THR A 286 14.25 -5.83 6.45
CA THR A 286 14.43 -4.93 7.59
C THR A 286 15.51 -3.93 7.25
N ASP A 287 15.19 -2.66 7.42
CA ASP A 287 16.16 -1.57 7.33
C ASP A 287 17.06 -1.58 8.58
N LEU A 288 18.37 -1.77 8.38
CA LEU A 288 19.36 -1.80 9.45
C LEU A 288 20.07 -0.47 9.67
N SER A 289 19.82 0.54 8.83
CA SER A 289 20.54 1.81 8.85
C SER A 289 20.34 2.65 10.12
N ALA A 290 19.22 2.43 10.82
CA ALA A 290 18.87 3.11 12.07
C ALA A 290 19.29 2.36 13.33
N ALA A 291 20.00 1.24 13.21
CA ALA A 291 20.43 0.46 14.38
C ALA A 291 21.65 1.13 15.04
N ASP A 292 21.51 1.52 16.30
CA ASP A 292 22.52 2.27 17.07
C ASP A 292 23.24 1.43 18.13
N LYS A 293 22.62 0.36 18.62
CA LYS A 293 23.10 -0.48 19.72
C LYS A 293 23.64 -1.83 19.18
N LEU A 294 24.88 -1.83 18.68
CA LEU A 294 25.44 -2.97 17.97
C LEU A 294 26.03 -4.06 18.87
N SER A 295 26.56 -3.71 20.04
CA SER A 295 27.17 -4.66 20.96
C SER A 295 26.19 -5.19 21.99
N ARG A 296 26.35 -6.46 22.39
CA ARG A 296 25.59 -7.07 23.51
C ARG A 296 25.84 -6.33 24.81
N VAL A 297 24.81 -6.28 25.64
CA VAL A 297 24.95 -5.77 27.01
C VAL A 297 25.85 -6.72 27.82
N PRO A 298 26.94 -6.25 28.45
CA PRO A 298 27.79 -7.09 29.27
C PRO A 298 27.03 -7.56 30.53
N MET A 299 27.28 -8.81 30.93
CA MET A 299 26.74 -9.35 32.17
C MET A 299 27.70 -9.05 33.34
N ALA A 300 27.20 -8.46 34.41
CA ALA A 300 27.98 -8.26 35.64
C ALA A 300 28.20 -9.57 36.43
N GLY A 301 27.36 -10.58 36.20
CA GLY A 301 27.42 -11.89 36.88
C GLY A 301 27.20 -13.06 35.91
N ALA A 302 26.79 -14.20 36.45
CA ALA A 302 26.53 -15.43 35.65
C ALA A 302 25.25 -15.31 34.79
N ARG A 303 24.40 -14.34 35.03
CA ARG A 303 23.12 -14.10 34.37
C ARG A 303 22.80 -12.60 34.35
N TYR A 304 21.91 -12.18 33.47
CA TYR A 304 21.43 -10.81 33.44
C TYR A 304 20.63 -10.45 34.70
N THR A 305 20.87 -9.24 35.21
CA THR A 305 19.92 -8.58 36.13
C THR A 305 18.67 -8.14 35.36
N PRO A 306 17.57 -7.75 36.02
CA PRO A 306 16.40 -7.21 35.35
C PRO A 306 16.74 -6.02 34.43
N GLU A 307 17.62 -5.11 34.88
CA GLU A 307 18.04 -3.92 34.16
C GLU A 307 18.89 -4.28 32.94
N GLU A 308 19.84 -5.20 33.09
CA GLU A 308 20.66 -5.70 31.98
C GLU A 308 19.81 -6.41 30.93
N ALA A 309 18.85 -7.24 31.35
CA ALA A 309 17.95 -7.96 30.46
C ALA A 309 17.02 -7.00 29.70
N ALA A 310 16.51 -5.95 30.38
CA ALA A 310 15.71 -4.92 29.73
C ALA A 310 16.53 -4.11 28.72
N ALA A 311 17.77 -3.76 29.08
CA ALA A 311 18.68 -3.06 28.17
C ALA A 311 19.04 -3.92 26.95
N GLU A 312 19.32 -5.23 27.12
CA GLU A 312 19.58 -6.16 26.02
C GLU A 312 18.35 -6.35 25.12
N ALA A 313 17.17 -6.50 25.71
CA ALA A 313 15.93 -6.58 24.96
C ALA A 313 15.64 -5.28 24.17
N GLY A 314 16.01 -4.12 24.71
CA GLY A 314 15.91 -2.81 24.08
C GLY A 314 16.82 -2.61 22.86
N ARG A 315 17.74 -3.52 22.59
CA ARG A 315 18.53 -3.56 21.33
C ARG A 315 17.71 -4.07 20.14
N CYS A 316 16.56 -4.70 20.38
CA CYS A 316 15.75 -5.28 19.33
C CYS A 316 15.17 -4.18 18.43
N ILE A 317 15.54 -4.19 17.15
CA ILE A 317 15.07 -3.24 16.13
C ILE A 317 13.65 -3.51 15.63
N GLN A 318 12.91 -4.42 16.25
CA GLN A 318 11.51 -4.73 15.93
C GLN A 318 11.26 -4.97 14.42
N CYS A 319 12.08 -5.83 13.80
CA CYS A 319 12.10 -6.10 12.35
C CYS A 319 10.72 -6.05 11.69
N ARG A 320 10.50 -5.08 10.78
CA ARG A 320 9.28 -4.89 10.01
C ARG A 320 9.63 -4.34 8.64
N CYS A 321 8.86 -4.74 7.62
CA CYS A 321 8.97 -4.16 6.29
C CYS A 321 7.93 -3.05 6.15
N GLU A 322 8.36 -1.78 6.22
CA GLU A 322 7.47 -0.61 6.17
C GLU A 322 7.88 0.42 5.10
N GLU A 323 8.78 0.07 4.18
CA GLU A 323 9.37 1.01 3.22
C GLU A 323 8.31 1.74 2.38
N CYS A 324 7.33 1.00 1.88
CA CYS A 324 6.23 1.60 1.13
C CYS A 324 5.26 2.40 2.02
N LEU A 325 5.06 2.03 3.30
CA LEU A 325 4.22 2.77 4.23
C LEU A 325 4.87 4.08 4.69
N LYS A 326 6.21 4.10 4.86
CA LYS A 326 6.97 5.31 5.19
C LYS A 326 6.91 6.35 4.07
N SER A 327 6.90 5.91 2.82
CA SER A 327 7.02 6.79 1.65
C SER A 327 5.69 7.17 1.00
N CYS A 328 4.64 6.34 1.10
CA CYS A 328 3.37 6.50 0.39
C CYS A 328 2.24 6.97 1.31
N ALA A 329 1.78 8.22 1.15
CA ALA A 329 0.64 8.78 1.91
C ALA A 329 -0.65 7.97 1.71
N TYR A 330 -0.92 7.45 0.51
CA TYR A 330 -2.06 6.59 0.23
C TYR A 330 -2.10 5.34 1.12
N LEU A 331 -1.00 4.60 1.23
CA LEU A 331 -0.93 3.40 2.08
C LEU A 331 -1.01 3.75 3.57
N LYS A 332 -0.40 4.88 3.96
CA LYS A 332 -0.47 5.41 5.33
C LYS A 332 -1.91 5.79 5.72
N HIS A 333 -2.64 6.46 4.83
CA HIS A 333 -4.04 6.86 5.02
C HIS A 333 -4.94 5.65 5.34
N TYR A 334 -4.85 4.60 4.52
CA TYR A 334 -5.67 3.39 4.74
C TYR A 334 -5.14 2.47 5.84
N LYS A 335 -3.97 2.76 6.43
CA LYS A 335 -3.33 1.97 7.51
C LYS A 335 -3.22 0.48 7.18
N LYS A 336 -2.99 0.16 5.91
CA LYS A 336 -2.92 -1.20 5.39
C LYS A 336 -1.66 -1.40 4.57
N HIS A 337 -0.99 -2.52 4.79
CA HIS A 337 0.12 -2.91 3.92
C HIS A 337 -0.39 -3.38 2.54
N PRO A 338 0.43 -3.25 1.49
CA PRO A 338 -0.01 -3.51 0.11
C PRO A 338 -0.60 -4.90 -0.10
N GLY A 339 -0.03 -5.94 0.49
CA GLY A 339 -0.50 -7.31 0.34
C GLY A 339 -1.95 -7.51 0.84
N LEU A 340 -2.29 -6.95 2.02
CA LEU A 340 -3.65 -7.02 2.55
C LEU A 340 -4.62 -6.21 1.69
N LEU A 341 -4.24 -4.95 1.37
CA LEU A 341 -5.10 -4.09 0.57
C LEU A 341 -5.38 -4.68 -0.83
N SER A 342 -4.39 -5.36 -1.42
CA SER A 342 -4.57 -6.05 -2.71
C SER A 342 -5.55 -7.22 -2.62
N LYS A 343 -5.48 -8.03 -1.55
CA LYS A 343 -6.45 -9.11 -1.31
C LYS A 343 -7.86 -8.56 -1.17
N GLU A 344 -8.03 -7.48 -0.42
CA GLU A 344 -9.33 -6.82 -0.23
C GLU A 344 -9.88 -6.23 -1.53
N ILE A 345 -9.03 -5.55 -2.32
CA ILE A 345 -9.39 -5.02 -3.65
C ILE A 345 -9.80 -6.17 -4.58
N TYR A 346 -9.05 -7.27 -4.60
CA TYR A 346 -9.42 -8.44 -5.40
C TYR A 346 -10.78 -9.00 -4.98
N ASN A 347 -11.00 -9.20 -3.67
CA ASN A 347 -12.30 -9.67 -3.16
C ASN A 347 -13.45 -8.73 -3.56
N ASN A 348 -13.21 -7.40 -3.53
CA ASN A 348 -14.19 -6.41 -3.99
C ASN A 348 -14.55 -6.58 -5.47
N THR A 349 -13.62 -7.00 -6.33
CA THR A 349 -13.92 -7.27 -7.75
C THR A 349 -14.78 -8.51 -7.95
N GLN A 350 -14.77 -9.46 -6.99
CA GLN A 350 -15.54 -10.71 -7.05
C GLN A 350 -17.00 -10.54 -6.59
N ILE A 351 -17.36 -9.43 -5.94
CA ILE A 351 -18.73 -9.16 -5.51
C ILE A 351 -19.64 -9.05 -6.73
N ILE A 352 -20.68 -9.87 -6.79
CA ILE A 352 -21.68 -9.86 -7.88
C ILE A 352 -22.77 -8.83 -7.56
N MET A 353 -23.35 -8.92 -6.36
CA MET A 353 -24.37 -7.98 -5.86
C MET A 353 -23.97 -7.50 -4.48
N GLY A 354 -23.98 -6.18 -4.27
CA GLY A 354 -23.63 -5.56 -3.01
C GLY A 354 -22.76 -4.30 -3.18
N ASP A 355 -22.37 -3.74 -2.05
CA ASP A 355 -21.55 -2.51 -2.02
C ASP A 355 -20.08 -2.80 -2.32
N HIS A 356 -19.53 -2.10 -3.29
CA HIS A 356 -18.13 -2.14 -3.67
C HIS A 356 -17.31 -1.13 -2.87
N GLN A 357 -17.16 -1.35 -1.56
CA GLN A 357 -16.52 -0.40 -0.64
C GLN A 357 -15.06 -0.07 -0.99
N LEU A 358 -14.35 -0.98 -1.66
CA LEU A 358 -12.97 -0.76 -2.09
C LEU A 358 -12.84 0.05 -3.41
N ASN A 359 -13.96 0.47 -4.03
CA ASN A 359 -13.91 1.36 -5.18
C ASN A 359 -13.23 2.70 -4.82
N LYS A 360 -13.56 3.30 -3.68
CA LYS A 360 -12.89 4.53 -3.24
C LYS A 360 -11.40 4.32 -2.96
N PRO A 361 -10.96 3.32 -2.17
CA PRO A 361 -9.53 3.01 -2.01
C PRO A 361 -8.78 2.79 -3.33
N MET A 362 -9.26 1.92 -4.23
CA MET A 362 -8.55 1.66 -5.49
C MET A 362 -8.42 2.89 -6.39
N ASN A 363 -9.40 3.81 -6.33
CA ASN A 363 -9.39 5.07 -7.08
C ASN A 363 -8.57 6.17 -6.40
N SER A 364 -8.22 6.02 -5.13
CA SER A 364 -7.37 6.96 -4.39
C SER A 364 -5.88 6.78 -4.68
N CYS A 365 -5.46 5.68 -5.33
CA CYS A 365 -4.07 5.48 -5.74
C CYS A 365 -3.71 6.37 -6.94
N SER A 366 -2.60 7.11 -6.85
CA SER A 366 -2.13 7.97 -7.94
C SER A 366 -1.41 7.22 -9.07
N LEU A 367 -1.31 5.91 -9.02
CA LEU A 367 -0.63 5.04 -10.01
C LEU A 367 0.84 5.45 -10.27
N CYS A 368 1.50 6.07 -9.30
CA CYS A 368 2.82 6.68 -9.50
C CYS A 368 3.99 5.69 -9.50
N GLY A 369 3.82 4.45 -9.03
CA GLY A 369 4.86 3.42 -9.00
C GLY A 369 5.95 3.59 -7.93
N GLN A 370 5.88 4.58 -7.03
CA GLN A 370 6.89 4.75 -5.97
C GLN A 370 7.01 3.50 -5.09
N CYS A 371 5.88 2.87 -4.77
CA CYS A 371 5.84 1.65 -3.96
C CYS A 371 6.69 0.52 -4.57
N THR A 372 6.78 0.43 -5.90
CA THR A 372 7.59 -0.56 -6.62
C THR A 372 9.08 -0.30 -6.44
N VAL A 373 9.49 0.98 -6.52
CA VAL A 373 10.91 1.38 -6.41
C VAL A 373 11.44 1.23 -5.00
N VAL A 374 10.65 1.59 -3.99
CA VAL A 374 11.08 1.49 -2.59
C VAL A 374 10.94 0.07 -2.03
N CYS A 375 10.17 -0.79 -2.68
CA CYS A 375 9.95 -2.16 -2.23
C CYS A 375 11.13 -3.07 -2.61
N PRO A 376 11.81 -3.72 -1.65
CA PRO A 376 12.92 -4.63 -1.95
C PRO A 376 12.51 -5.83 -2.82
N ASN A 377 11.22 -6.16 -2.87
CA ASN A 377 10.66 -7.26 -3.67
C ASN A 377 9.88 -6.78 -4.92
N GLY A 378 9.93 -5.50 -5.25
CA GLY A 378 9.27 -4.94 -6.43
C GLY A 378 7.74 -5.10 -6.42
N PHE A 379 7.10 -4.95 -5.26
CA PHE A 379 5.63 -4.99 -5.18
C PHE A 379 5.02 -3.78 -5.86
N ASP A 380 4.09 -4.00 -6.79
CA ASP A 380 3.47 -2.94 -7.59
C ASP A 380 1.99 -2.73 -7.24
N MET A 381 1.73 -1.84 -6.29
CA MET A 381 0.35 -1.45 -5.93
C MET A 381 -0.33 -0.65 -7.04
N ALA A 382 0.43 0.09 -7.85
CA ALA A 382 -0.13 0.84 -8.98
C ALA A 382 -0.73 -0.09 -10.03
N ARG A 383 -0.04 -1.20 -10.34
CA ARG A 383 -0.56 -2.24 -11.24
C ARG A 383 -1.83 -2.90 -10.68
N VAL A 384 -1.84 -3.23 -9.38
CA VAL A 384 -3.04 -3.79 -8.72
C VAL A 384 -4.23 -2.86 -8.87
N CYS A 385 -4.07 -1.57 -8.55
CA CYS A 385 -5.16 -0.59 -8.67
C CYS A 385 -5.61 -0.39 -10.11
N ARG A 386 -4.68 -0.34 -11.09
CA ARG A 386 -5.00 -0.20 -12.52
C ARG A 386 -5.83 -1.38 -13.02
N LEU A 387 -5.36 -2.61 -12.80
CA LEU A 387 -6.09 -3.81 -13.20
C LEU A 387 -7.47 -3.90 -12.55
N ALA A 388 -7.56 -3.54 -11.26
CA ALA A 388 -8.85 -3.52 -10.57
C ALA A 388 -9.81 -2.49 -11.19
N ARG A 389 -9.35 -1.28 -11.54
CA ARG A 389 -10.16 -0.27 -12.23
C ARG A 389 -10.65 -0.77 -13.60
N GLN A 390 -9.75 -1.34 -14.40
CA GLN A 390 -10.08 -1.93 -15.70
C GLN A 390 -11.14 -3.03 -15.56
N ASN A 391 -10.98 -3.92 -14.56
CA ASN A 391 -11.94 -4.96 -14.28
C ASN A 391 -13.31 -4.41 -13.87
N MET A 392 -13.35 -3.42 -12.95
CA MET A 392 -14.59 -2.82 -12.48
C MET A 392 -15.32 -2.05 -13.58
N VAL A 393 -14.58 -1.40 -14.49
CA VAL A 393 -15.16 -0.73 -15.68
C VAL A 393 -15.71 -1.76 -16.65
N SER A 394 -14.95 -2.80 -17.00
CA SER A 394 -15.36 -3.81 -17.97
C SER A 394 -16.55 -4.67 -17.49
N THR A 395 -16.76 -4.75 -16.17
CA THR A 395 -17.89 -5.48 -15.55
C THR A 395 -19.05 -4.57 -15.13
N ASP A 396 -19.04 -3.29 -15.52
CA ASP A 396 -20.06 -2.26 -15.20
C ASP A 396 -20.28 -2.01 -13.69
N LYS A 397 -19.24 -2.26 -12.89
CA LYS A 397 -19.25 -2.09 -11.42
C LYS A 397 -18.53 -0.81 -10.95
N MET A 398 -17.96 -0.01 -11.87
CA MET A 398 -17.31 1.24 -11.55
C MET A 398 -18.30 2.41 -11.62
N PRO A 399 -18.53 3.14 -10.51
CA PRO A 399 -19.34 4.34 -10.56
C PRO A 399 -18.66 5.43 -11.42
N LEU A 400 -19.45 6.23 -12.14
CA LEU A 400 -18.93 7.32 -12.99
C LEU A 400 -18.29 8.44 -12.16
N ALA A 401 -18.86 8.74 -10.99
CA ALA A 401 -18.53 9.91 -10.18
C ALA A 401 -17.04 10.19 -9.94
N PRO A 402 -16.17 9.19 -9.62
CA PRO A 402 -14.75 9.47 -9.36
C PRO A 402 -13.96 9.97 -10.58
N HIS A 403 -14.43 9.69 -11.79
CA HIS A 403 -13.67 9.91 -13.01
C HIS A 403 -14.34 10.84 -14.02
N GLU A 404 -15.64 11.08 -13.88
CA GLU A 404 -16.46 11.75 -14.90
C GLU A 404 -15.94 13.13 -15.27
N PHE A 405 -15.62 13.97 -14.29
CA PHE A 405 -15.09 15.30 -14.57
C PHE A 405 -13.79 15.24 -15.38
N ALA A 406 -12.84 14.40 -14.95
CA ALA A 406 -11.55 14.27 -15.63
C ALA A 406 -11.70 13.74 -17.07
N LEU A 407 -12.61 12.79 -17.29
CA LEU A 407 -12.92 12.25 -18.62
C LEU A 407 -13.57 13.31 -19.51
N LEU A 408 -14.51 14.08 -18.99
CA LEU A 408 -15.12 15.19 -19.73
C LEU A 408 -14.11 16.30 -20.05
N ASP A 409 -13.17 16.59 -19.14
CA ASP A 409 -12.08 17.55 -19.36
C ASP A 409 -11.07 17.06 -20.42
N MET A 410 -10.81 15.74 -20.46
CA MET A 410 -10.03 15.12 -21.54
C MET A 410 -10.73 15.26 -22.90
N LEU A 411 -12.02 14.96 -22.95
CA LEU A 411 -12.82 15.10 -24.19
C LEU A 411 -12.88 16.56 -24.64
N PHE A 412 -13.05 17.51 -23.73
CA PHE A 412 -12.98 18.94 -24.02
C PHE A 412 -11.62 19.35 -24.60
N SER A 413 -10.52 18.83 -24.02
CA SER A 413 -9.16 19.12 -24.52
C SER A 413 -8.89 18.56 -25.91
N ASN A 414 -9.54 17.44 -26.29
CA ASN A 414 -9.42 16.80 -27.59
C ASN A 414 -10.59 17.13 -28.54
N GLY A 415 -11.48 18.06 -28.13
CA GLY A 415 -12.61 18.57 -28.90
C GLY A 415 -12.52 20.10 -29.05
N ASP A 416 -13.26 20.84 -28.23
CA ASP A 416 -13.37 22.30 -28.39
C ASP A 416 -12.03 23.03 -28.26
N ALA A 417 -11.16 22.60 -27.34
CA ALA A 417 -9.84 23.18 -27.11
C ALA A 417 -8.72 22.55 -27.95
N PHE A 418 -9.03 21.55 -28.77
CA PHE A 418 -8.04 20.89 -29.62
C PHE A 418 -7.54 21.81 -30.74
N LEU A 419 -6.22 21.76 -31.00
CA LEU A 419 -5.59 22.40 -32.12
C LEU A 419 -4.49 21.47 -32.67
N ALA A 420 -4.46 21.26 -33.98
CA ALA A 420 -3.35 20.66 -34.70
C ALA A 420 -3.11 21.47 -35.97
N ARG A 421 -2.02 22.23 -36.01
CA ARG A 421 -1.70 23.10 -37.14
C ARG A 421 -0.20 23.06 -37.45
N PRO A 422 0.19 23.00 -38.72
CA PRO A 422 1.59 23.23 -39.09
C PRO A 422 2.01 24.66 -38.79
N GLN A 423 3.29 24.91 -38.61
CA GLN A 423 3.85 26.26 -38.50
C GLN A 423 3.44 27.07 -39.75
N PRO A 424 3.07 28.37 -39.62
CA PRO A 424 2.78 29.21 -40.75
C PRO A 424 3.90 29.16 -41.82
N GLY A 425 3.50 28.95 -43.09
CA GLY A 425 4.43 28.78 -44.22
C GLY A 425 4.87 27.34 -44.51
N PHE A 426 4.40 26.36 -43.74
CA PHE A 426 4.67 24.94 -43.94
C PHE A 426 3.36 24.19 -44.23
N GLU A 427 3.38 23.20 -45.12
CA GLU A 427 2.28 22.25 -45.30
C GLU A 427 2.40 21.07 -44.30
N THR A 428 3.62 20.59 -44.09
CA THR A 428 3.97 19.58 -43.10
C THR A 428 5.20 20.03 -42.33
N CYS A 429 5.41 19.49 -41.14
CA CYS A 429 6.50 19.88 -40.26
C CYS A 429 7.37 18.68 -39.85
N LYS A 430 8.66 18.92 -39.66
CA LYS A 430 9.58 17.91 -39.16
C LYS A 430 9.33 17.59 -37.69
N TYR A 431 8.82 18.55 -36.94
CA TYR A 431 8.53 18.45 -35.51
C TYR A 431 7.10 18.88 -35.19
N VAL A 432 6.56 18.40 -34.07
CA VAL A 432 5.34 18.92 -33.46
C VAL A 432 5.56 19.15 -31.98
N PHE A 433 5.26 20.34 -31.49
CA PHE A 433 5.27 20.60 -30.06
C PHE A 433 3.92 20.18 -29.44
N PHE A 434 4.01 19.26 -28.45
CA PHE A 434 2.89 18.77 -27.64
C PHE A 434 3.10 19.17 -26.18
N PRO A 435 2.63 20.35 -25.73
CA PRO A 435 2.85 20.84 -24.36
C PRO A 435 2.10 20.03 -23.30
N GLY A 436 0.98 19.39 -23.69
CA GLY A 436 0.05 18.67 -22.83
C GLY A 436 -1.04 19.58 -22.25
N CYS A 437 -2.17 18.97 -21.92
CA CYS A 437 -3.40 19.67 -21.51
C CYS A 437 -3.26 20.52 -20.23
N GLN A 438 -2.38 20.14 -19.30
CA GLN A 438 -2.19 20.91 -18.06
C GLN A 438 -1.30 22.14 -18.27
N ALA A 439 -0.32 22.09 -19.16
CA ALA A 439 0.51 23.25 -19.49
C ALA A 439 -0.35 24.35 -20.15
N SER A 440 -1.14 23.99 -21.16
CA SER A 440 -2.06 24.91 -21.84
C SER A 440 -3.13 25.50 -20.91
N ALA A 441 -3.50 24.77 -19.84
CA ALA A 441 -4.50 25.21 -18.88
C ALA A 441 -3.95 26.14 -17.79
N ILE A 442 -2.70 25.96 -17.39
CA ILE A 442 -2.11 26.61 -16.22
C ILE A 442 -1.15 27.73 -16.62
N ALA A 443 -0.38 27.52 -17.68
CA ALA A 443 0.66 28.44 -18.14
C ALA A 443 0.60 28.67 -19.67
N PRO A 444 -0.50 29.22 -20.23
CA PRO A 444 -0.66 29.41 -21.68
C PRO A 444 0.45 30.24 -22.29
N GLU A 445 0.90 31.32 -21.60
CA GLU A 445 1.99 32.17 -22.07
C GLU A 445 3.33 31.41 -22.19
N THR A 446 3.61 30.50 -21.24
CA THR A 446 4.81 29.66 -21.31
C THR A 446 4.74 28.71 -22.52
N VAL A 447 3.55 28.18 -22.83
CA VAL A 447 3.33 27.31 -23.98
C VAL A 447 3.55 28.07 -25.28
N LYS A 448 2.99 29.29 -25.39
CA LYS A 448 3.16 30.18 -26.55
C LYS A 448 4.64 30.53 -26.77
N ALA A 449 5.32 30.99 -25.71
CA ALA A 449 6.74 31.34 -25.76
C ALA A 449 7.62 30.14 -26.18
N ALA A 450 7.38 28.97 -25.59
CA ALA A 450 8.12 27.76 -25.91
C ALA A 450 7.95 27.34 -27.39
N TRP A 451 6.72 27.39 -27.91
CA TRP A 451 6.48 27.01 -29.30
C TRP A 451 7.11 28.01 -30.28
N LEU A 452 6.99 29.32 -30.04
CA LEU A 452 7.58 30.37 -30.89
C LEU A 452 9.10 30.25 -30.94
N ASP A 453 9.75 30.01 -29.79
CA ASP A 453 11.20 29.77 -29.68
C ASP A 453 11.64 28.54 -30.52
N LEU A 454 10.88 27.42 -30.41
CA LEU A 454 11.16 26.23 -31.20
C LEU A 454 10.97 26.47 -32.69
N CYS A 455 9.96 27.25 -33.10
CA CYS A 455 9.74 27.63 -34.53
C CYS A 455 10.86 28.45 -35.09
N GLU A 456 11.47 29.34 -34.28
CA GLU A 456 12.59 30.18 -34.74
C GLU A 456 13.89 29.40 -34.87
N ARG A 457 14.15 28.45 -33.96
CA ARG A 457 15.45 27.80 -33.85
C ARG A 457 15.56 26.41 -34.49
N LEU A 458 14.45 25.76 -34.82
CA LEU A 458 14.46 24.42 -35.41
C LEU A 458 14.17 24.48 -36.91
N GLU A 459 15.05 23.90 -37.73
CA GLU A 459 14.88 23.78 -39.18
C GLU A 459 13.87 22.67 -39.55
N GLY A 460 13.02 22.94 -40.52
CA GLY A 460 12.02 21.99 -41.06
C GLY A 460 10.61 22.16 -40.46
N GLY A 461 10.41 23.23 -39.69
CA GLY A 461 9.12 23.63 -39.12
C GLY A 461 8.70 22.85 -37.87
N VAL A 462 7.97 23.52 -37.00
CA VAL A 462 7.42 22.96 -35.76
C VAL A 462 5.92 23.18 -35.74
N ALA A 463 5.15 22.13 -35.97
CA ALA A 463 3.71 22.16 -35.80
C ALA A 463 3.34 22.31 -34.32
N LEU A 464 2.14 22.85 -34.02
CA LEU A 464 1.59 22.89 -32.69
C LEU A 464 0.41 21.92 -32.55
N MET A 465 0.43 21.11 -31.49
CA MET A 465 -0.71 20.26 -31.15
C MET A 465 -1.11 20.50 -29.70
N LEU A 466 -2.24 21.20 -29.48
CA LEU A 466 -2.88 21.37 -28.18
C LEU A 466 -3.91 20.26 -27.98
N GLY A 467 -3.74 19.47 -26.93
CA GLY A 467 -4.64 18.35 -26.64
C GLY A 467 -4.23 17.58 -25.39
N CYS A 468 -4.96 16.50 -25.12
CA CYS A 468 -4.67 15.54 -24.05
C CYS A 468 -4.12 14.23 -24.63
N CYS A 469 -3.05 13.70 -24.03
CA CYS A 469 -2.39 12.46 -24.47
C CYS A 469 -3.20 11.18 -24.24
N GLY A 470 -4.35 11.23 -23.52
CA GLY A 470 -5.18 10.06 -23.25
C GLY A 470 -4.90 9.35 -21.93
N ALA A 471 -3.85 9.70 -21.20
CA ALA A 471 -3.51 9.08 -19.91
C ALA A 471 -4.69 9.05 -18.92
N ILE A 472 -5.63 9.98 -19.00
CA ILE A 472 -6.84 10.05 -18.18
C ILE A 472 -7.73 8.81 -18.38
N GLY A 473 -7.88 8.34 -19.63
CA GLY A 473 -8.65 7.14 -19.96
C GLY A 473 -8.01 5.87 -19.38
N ASP A 474 -6.69 5.73 -19.53
CA ASP A 474 -5.92 4.63 -18.95
C ASP A 474 -6.02 4.64 -17.41
N TRP A 475 -5.84 5.81 -16.77
CA TRP A 475 -5.94 5.92 -15.31
C TRP A 475 -7.33 5.62 -14.76
N ALA A 476 -8.36 5.89 -15.53
CA ALA A 476 -9.75 5.56 -15.18
C ALA A 476 -10.09 4.08 -15.40
N GLY A 477 -9.19 3.30 -16.01
CA GLY A 477 -9.45 1.91 -16.42
C GLY A 477 -10.35 1.79 -17.65
N ARG A 478 -10.50 2.87 -18.44
CA ARG A 478 -11.32 2.92 -19.66
C ARG A 478 -10.46 2.72 -20.89
N GLU A 479 -10.07 1.46 -21.10
CA GLU A 479 -9.16 1.04 -22.18
C GLU A 479 -9.67 1.49 -23.55
N GLU A 480 -10.97 1.34 -23.84
CA GLU A 480 -11.56 1.76 -25.12
C GLU A 480 -11.41 3.28 -25.37
N MET A 481 -11.61 4.12 -24.35
CA MET A 481 -11.42 5.57 -24.50
C MET A 481 -9.94 5.93 -24.70
N ALA A 482 -9.04 5.22 -24.05
CA ALA A 482 -7.59 5.42 -24.24
C ALA A 482 -7.19 5.06 -25.68
N GLU A 483 -7.64 3.92 -26.21
CA GLU A 483 -7.38 3.50 -27.59
C GLU A 483 -8.02 4.44 -28.64
N GLN A 484 -9.25 4.92 -28.39
CA GLN A 484 -9.89 5.91 -29.25
C GLN A 484 -9.10 7.21 -29.28
N THR A 485 -8.60 7.67 -28.13
CA THR A 485 -7.77 8.88 -28.05
C THR A 485 -6.45 8.69 -28.77
N LYS A 486 -5.80 7.53 -28.61
CA LYS A 486 -4.59 7.18 -29.34
C LYS A 486 -4.80 7.24 -30.85
N ALA A 487 -5.81 6.54 -31.34
CA ALA A 487 -6.15 6.53 -32.76
C ALA A 487 -6.53 7.92 -33.30
N PHE A 488 -7.12 8.78 -32.48
CA PHE A 488 -7.38 10.17 -32.84
C PHE A 488 -6.07 10.96 -33.01
N LEU A 489 -5.18 10.90 -32.04
CA LEU A 489 -3.89 11.61 -32.08
C LEU A 489 -3.01 11.12 -33.26
N ASP A 490 -2.96 9.81 -33.53
CA ASP A 490 -2.22 9.23 -34.62
C ASP A 490 -2.71 9.77 -35.99
N ARG A 491 -4.02 9.90 -36.19
CA ARG A 491 -4.60 10.51 -37.39
C ARG A 491 -4.25 12.00 -37.55
N GLU A 492 -4.23 12.74 -36.44
CA GLU A 492 -3.87 14.17 -36.49
C GLU A 492 -2.38 14.38 -36.72
N LEU A 493 -1.51 13.49 -36.16
CA LEU A 493 -0.07 13.50 -36.45
C LEU A 493 0.23 13.18 -37.90
N ALA A 494 -0.47 12.19 -38.50
CA ALA A 494 -0.32 11.86 -39.91
C ALA A 494 -0.63 13.05 -40.84
N LYS A 495 -1.64 13.88 -40.50
CA LYS A 495 -1.95 15.11 -41.28
C LYS A 495 -0.82 16.15 -41.23
N LEU A 496 0.00 16.11 -40.19
CA LEU A 496 1.16 17.02 -39.99
C LEU A 496 2.45 16.48 -40.66
N GLY A 497 2.42 15.29 -41.27
CA GLY A 497 3.55 14.64 -41.92
C GLY A 497 4.33 13.69 -41.02
N ASP A 498 3.70 13.07 -40.04
CA ASP A 498 4.32 12.15 -39.08
C ASP A 498 5.57 12.76 -38.37
N PRO A 499 5.47 13.94 -37.79
CA PRO A 499 6.59 14.67 -37.22
C PRO A 499 7.15 13.98 -35.96
N VAL A 500 8.39 14.34 -35.60
CA VAL A 500 8.95 14.00 -34.29
C VAL A 500 8.19 14.81 -33.22
N VAL A 501 7.61 14.14 -32.22
CA VAL A 501 6.86 14.80 -31.14
C VAL A 501 7.84 15.32 -30.11
N ILE A 502 7.79 16.64 -29.86
CA ILE A 502 8.47 17.31 -28.75
C ILE A 502 7.47 17.43 -27.60
N ALA A 503 7.60 16.56 -26.59
CA ALA A 503 6.70 16.54 -25.45
C ALA A 503 7.12 17.54 -24.37
N GLY A 504 6.20 18.41 -23.94
CA GLY A 504 6.39 19.37 -22.84
C GLY A 504 6.08 18.80 -21.44
N CYS A 505 5.61 17.56 -21.37
CA CYS A 505 5.22 16.90 -20.12
C CYS A 505 5.75 15.46 -20.06
N PRO A 506 6.40 15.03 -18.95
CA PRO A 506 6.94 13.68 -18.83
C PRO A 506 5.86 12.59 -18.84
N SER A 507 4.67 12.89 -18.31
CA SER A 507 3.54 11.94 -18.37
C SER A 507 3.02 11.78 -19.80
N CYS A 508 2.94 12.88 -20.57
CA CYS A 508 2.58 12.80 -22.00
C CYS A 508 3.62 12.02 -22.79
N ARG A 509 4.93 12.28 -22.55
CA ARG A 509 6.02 11.54 -23.20
C ARG A 509 5.91 10.04 -22.93
N LYS A 510 5.63 9.65 -21.68
CA LYS A 510 5.46 8.24 -21.29
C LYS A 510 4.26 7.60 -21.97
N GLU A 511 3.14 8.29 -22.04
CA GLU A 511 1.90 7.79 -22.65
C GLU A 511 2.07 7.63 -24.16
N LEU A 512 2.54 8.68 -24.82
CA LEU A 512 2.75 8.68 -26.28
C LEU A 512 3.86 7.71 -26.74
N ALA A 513 4.82 7.37 -25.88
CA ALA A 513 5.82 6.34 -26.18
C ALA A 513 5.22 4.94 -26.42
N GLY A 514 3.97 4.72 -25.99
CA GLY A 514 3.20 3.50 -26.31
C GLY A 514 2.60 3.48 -27.74
N HIS A 515 2.73 4.57 -28.53
CA HIS A 515 2.26 4.61 -29.91
C HIS A 515 3.28 3.98 -30.85
N GLU A 516 2.84 3.06 -31.69
CA GLU A 516 3.72 2.33 -32.60
C GLU A 516 4.30 3.26 -33.66
N GLY A 517 5.62 3.22 -33.88
CA GLY A 517 6.31 4.03 -34.86
C GLY A 517 6.51 5.50 -34.52
N LEU A 518 5.93 6.01 -33.44
CA LEU A 518 6.04 7.43 -33.06
C LEU A 518 7.42 7.74 -32.48
N LYS A 519 8.07 8.76 -33.07
CA LYS A 519 9.32 9.31 -32.56
C LYS A 519 8.99 10.42 -31.57
N ILE A 520 9.50 10.31 -30.33
CA ILE A 520 9.21 11.28 -29.27
C ILE A 520 10.47 11.67 -28.50
N VAL A 521 10.62 12.96 -28.25
CA VAL A 521 11.70 13.56 -27.45
C VAL A 521 11.09 14.48 -26.37
N GLY A 522 11.80 14.70 -25.26
CA GLY A 522 11.40 15.72 -24.30
C GLY A 522 11.86 17.11 -24.76
N ILE A 523 11.09 18.14 -24.48
CA ILE A 523 11.51 19.53 -24.77
C ILE A 523 12.84 19.86 -24.08
N TRP A 524 13.11 19.27 -22.92
CA TRP A 524 14.37 19.43 -22.20
C TRP A 524 15.58 18.86 -22.94
N ASP A 525 15.39 17.73 -23.67
CA ASP A 525 16.45 17.17 -24.52
C ASP A 525 16.77 18.14 -25.66
N VAL A 526 15.73 18.69 -26.32
CA VAL A 526 15.86 19.66 -27.42
C VAL A 526 16.54 20.94 -26.93
N LEU A 527 16.10 21.51 -25.80
CA LEU A 527 16.69 22.73 -25.24
C LEU A 527 18.16 22.56 -24.84
N LEU A 528 18.58 21.38 -24.40
CA LEU A 528 20.01 21.12 -24.14
C LEU A 528 20.84 21.01 -25.42
N GLU A 529 20.23 20.50 -26.52
CA GLU A 529 20.88 20.36 -27.82
C GLU A 529 21.05 21.70 -28.52
N ILE A 530 19.97 22.50 -28.61
CA ILE A 530 19.98 23.79 -29.32
C ILE A 530 20.43 24.98 -28.47
N GLY A 531 20.63 24.76 -27.14
CA GLY A 531 20.91 25.81 -26.16
C GLY A 531 19.63 26.37 -25.52
N LEU A 532 19.76 27.06 -24.39
CA LEU A 532 18.64 27.75 -23.75
C LEU A 532 18.39 29.10 -24.44
N PRO A 533 17.12 29.59 -24.51
CA PRO A 533 16.82 30.91 -25.05
C PRO A 533 17.37 32.00 -24.14
N GLU A 534 17.56 33.23 -24.71
CA GLU A 534 17.91 34.42 -23.93
C GLU A 534 16.72 34.81 -23.04
N GLY A 535 17.02 35.39 -21.87
CA GLY A 535 16.01 35.91 -20.92
C GLY A 535 15.56 34.92 -19.87
N GLY A 536 16.01 33.64 -19.92
CA GLY A 536 15.77 32.67 -18.85
C GLY A 536 16.41 33.12 -17.53
N GLN A 537 15.71 32.94 -16.41
CA GLN A 537 16.16 33.32 -15.07
C GLN A 537 15.96 32.20 -14.06
N GLY A 538 17.03 31.88 -13.32
CA GLY A 538 16.96 31.01 -12.16
C GLY A 538 16.25 31.69 -10.96
N LEU A 539 15.97 30.89 -9.95
CA LEU A 539 15.46 31.39 -8.68
C LEU A 539 16.61 32.09 -7.90
N SER A 540 16.30 33.20 -7.26
CA SER A 540 17.27 33.99 -6.47
C SER A 540 17.68 33.31 -5.15
N ARG A 541 17.05 32.22 -4.77
CA ARG A 541 17.34 31.46 -3.57
C ARG A 541 17.39 29.97 -3.88
N PRO A 542 18.07 29.15 -3.04
CA PRO A 542 18.15 27.71 -3.22
C PRO A 542 16.77 27.07 -3.34
N ALA A 543 16.62 26.08 -4.23
CA ALA A 543 15.35 25.44 -4.54
C ALA A 543 15.44 23.92 -4.50
N ALA A 544 14.36 23.27 -4.12
CA ALA A 544 14.22 21.82 -4.13
C ALA A 544 13.71 21.35 -5.49
N MET A 545 14.34 20.31 -6.06
CA MET A 545 13.83 19.67 -7.28
C MET A 545 12.76 18.62 -6.93
N HIS A 546 11.59 18.73 -7.55
CA HIS A 546 10.59 17.68 -7.49
C HIS A 546 10.61 16.82 -8.76
N ASP A 547 11.06 15.57 -8.62
CA ASP A 547 11.02 14.61 -9.72
C ASP A 547 9.62 14.09 -9.94
N SER A 548 9.08 14.35 -11.12
CA SER A 548 7.74 13.94 -11.52
C SER A 548 7.64 12.42 -11.64
N CYS A 549 6.53 11.84 -11.19
CA CYS A 549 6.26 10.41 -11.35
C CYS A 549 6.18 9.96 -12.84
N GLY A 550 5.92 10.86 -13.77
CA GLY A 550 5.98 10.60 -15.21
C GLY A 550 7.40 10.28 -15.73
N ALA A 551 8.43 10.77 -15.02
CA ALA A 551 9.84 10.52 -15.33
C ALA A 551 10.48 9.48 -14.41
N ARG A 552 9.69 8.70 -13.67
CA ARG A 552 10.22 7.62 -12.82
C ARG A 552 10.81 6.51 -13.69
N GLY A 553 12.06 6.14 -13.42
CA GLY A 553 12.86 5.23 -14.24
C GLY A 553 13.50 5.88 -15.47
N ASP A 554 13.43 7.21 -15.62
CA ASP A 554 14.03 7.97 -16.70
C ASP A 554 15.10 8.93 -16.16
N GLU A 555 16.24 8.37 -15.77
CA GLU A 555 17.38 9.13 -15.24
C GLU A 555 17.90 10.19 -16.24
N LYS A 556 17.77 9.93 -17.56
CA LYS A 556 18.17 10.89 -18.59
C LYS A 556 17.35 12.17 -18.49
N THR A 557 16.02 12.07 -18.41
CA THR A 557 15.13 13.22 -18.19
C THR A 557 15.44 13.92 -16.88
N GLN A 558 15.60 13.19 -15.77
CA GLN A 558 15.88 13.77 -14.45
C GLN A 558 17.21 14.56 -14.45
N SER A 559 18.24 14.02 -15.12
CA SER A 559 19.55 14.68 -15.26
C SER A 559 19.48 15.88 -16.16
N ALA A 560 18.77 15.81 -17.29
CA ALA A 560 18.58 16.92 -18.22
C ALA A 560 17.91 18.14 -17.55
N ILE A 561 16.87 17.90 -16.76
CA ILE A 561 16.18 18.96 -16.00
C ILE A 561 17.10 19.63 -14.98
N ARG A 562 17.91 18.86 -14.26
CA ARG A 562 18.90 19.40 -13.32
C ARG A 562 19.97 20.22 -14.01
N GLU A 563 20.40 19.79 -15.21
CA GLU A 563 21.35 20.53 -16.03
C GLU A 563 20.76 21.87 -16.51
N ILE A 564 19.51 21.89 -16.98
CA ILE A 564 18.82 23.13 -17.34
C ILE A 564 18.75 24.08 -16.14
N ALA A 565 18.32 23.58 -14.97
CA ALA A 565 18.24 24.39 -13.76
C ALA A 565 19.60 25.02 -13.40
N ARG A 566 20.70 24.25 -13.49
CA ARG A 566 22.06 24.75 -13.25
C ARG A 566 22.51 25.81 -14.27
N ARG A 567 22.21 25.60 -15.57
CA ARG A 567 22.53 26.61 -16.62
C ARG A 567 21.78 27.92 -16.42
N LEU A 568 20.57 27.86 -15.81
CA LEU A 568 19.79 29.03 -15.40
C LEU A 568 20.29 29.68 -14.10
N GLY A 569 21.34 29.15 -13.48
CA GLY A 569 21.89 29.66 -12.22
C GLY A 569 21.12 29.25 -10.97
N CYS A 570 20.25 28.23 -11.05
CA CYS A 570 19.56 27.73 -9.86
C CYS A 570 20.51 26.92 -8.96
N GLU A 571 20.55 27.25 -7.68
CA GLU A 571 21.14 26.40 -6.64
C GLU A 571 20.11 25.35 -6.21
N LEU A 572 20.47 24.06 -6.35
CA LEU A 572 19.58 22.96 -5.98
C LEU A 572 19.94 22.39 -4.61
N VAL A 573 18.96 22.28 -3.72
CA VAL A 573 19.11 21.62 -2.41
C VAL A 573 18.78 20.14 -2.52
N ASP A 574 19.55 19.32 -1.81
CA ASP A 574 19.26 17.89 -1.69
C ASP A 574 18.01 17.67 -0.85
N THR A 575 17.15 16.77 -1.33
CA THR A 575 15.94 16.39 -0.63
C THR A 575 15.88 14.88 -0.40
N PRO A 576 15.39 14.42 0.76
CA PRO A 576 15.11 13.00 0.96
C PRO A 576 14.17 12.47 -0.14
N TYR A 577 14.38 11.22 -0.57
CA TYR A 577 13.55 10.60 -1.60
C TYR A 577 13.45 11.42 -2.91
N SER A 578 14.59 11.81 -3.47
CA SER A 578 14.69 12.44 -4.81
C SER A 578 14.76 11.38 -5.93
N GLY A 579 14.73 11.82 -7.19
CA GLY A 579 14.82 10.94 -8.36
C GLY A 579 13.68 9.92 -8.39
N ASP A 580 14.01 8.67 -8.65
CA ASP A 580 13.03 7.58 -8.74
C ASP A 580 12.28 7.30 -7.42
N ARG A 581 12.82 7.70 -6.30
CA ARG A 581 12.18 7.54 -4.99
C ARG A 581 11.25 8.71 -4.64
N SER A 582 11.15 9.75 -5.47
CA SER A 582 10.33 10.94 -5.22
C SER A 582 8.87 10.59 -4.95
N PRO A 583 8.22 11.13 -3.89
CA PRO A 583 6.81 10.91 -3.63
C PRO A 583 5.92 11.57 -4.69
N CYS A 584 4.66 11.14 -4.78
CA CYS A 584 3.71 11.66 -5.74
C CYS A 584 3.05 12.95 -5.23
N CYS A 585 2.86 13.93 -6.11
CA CYS A 585 2.13 15.17 -5.81
C CYS A 585 0.61 14.99 -5.64
N GLY A 586 0.05 13.80 -5.90
CA GLY A 586 -1.36 13.49 -5.73
C GLY A 586 -2.27 13.80 -6.93
N TYR A 587 -1.75 14.29 -8.06
CA TYR A 587 -2.57 14.55 -9.26
C TYR A 587 -2.83 13.29 -10.09
N GLY A 588 -1.78 12.49 -10.36
CA GLY A 588 -1.85 11.31 -11.23
C GLY A 588 -2.88 10.28 -10.78
N GLY A 589 -3.20 9.33 -11.68
CA GLY A 589 -4.14 8.25 -11.39
C GLY A 589 -5.53 8.73 -10.97
N LEU A 590 -5.89 9.99 -11.25
CA LEU A 590 -7.16 10.63 -10.88
C LEU A 590 -7.41 10.73 -9.36
N ALA A 591 -6.39 10.54 -8.52
CA ALA A 591 -6.53 10.61 -7.07
C ALA A 591 -7.12 11.95 -6.60
N ALA A 592 -6.72 13.07 -7.23
CA ALA A 592 -7.24 14.41 -6.94
C ALA A 592 -8.75 14.56 -7.17
N TYR A 593 -9.33 13.76 -8.04
CA TYR A 593 -10.77 13.77 -8.34
C TYR A 593 -11.54 12.74 -7.51
N ALA A 594 -10.96 11.56 -7.33
CA ALA A 594 -11.60 10.45 -6.64
C ALA A 594 -11.58 10.59 -5.11
N ASN A 595 -10.50 11.16 -4.55
CA ASN A 595 -10.33 11.36 -3.10
C ASN A 595 -9.39 12.53 -2.81
N ARG A 596 -9.97 13.72 -2.68
CA ARG A 596 -9.24 14.98 -2.45
C ARG A 596 -8.39 14.97 -1.17
N GLU A 597 -8.88 14.31 -0.12
CA GLU A 597 -8.19 14.19 1.17
C GLU A 597 -6.86 13.45 0.99
N VAL A 598 -6.89 12.25 0.44
CA VAL A 598 -5.67 11.46 0.16
C VAL A 598 -4.73 12.19 -0.80
N ALA A 599 -5.28 12.87 -1.81
CA ALA A 599 -4.46 13.66 -2.73
C ALA A 599 -3.79 14.86 -2.06
N ALA A 600 -4.45 15.49 -1.08
CA ALA A 600 -3.86 16.56 -0.26
C ALA A 600 -2.73 16.02 0.62
N GLU A 601 -2.95 14.89 1.32
CA GLU A 601 -1.91 14.21 2.11
C GLU A 601 -0.68 13.82 1.26
N MET A 602 -0.90 13.39 -0.01
CA MET A 602 0.21 13.12 -0.93
C MET A 602 1.00 14.38 -1.25
N THR A 603 0.33 15.51 -1.48
CA THR A 603 0.98 16.80 -1.74
C THR A 603 1.78 17.24 -0.52
N GLU A 604 1.18 17.19 0.66
CA GLU A 604 1.82 17.51 1.93
C GLU A 604 3.08 16.67 2.16
N LYS A 605 3.00 15.35 1.90
CA LYS A 605 4.16 14.44 1.97
C LYS A 605 5.31 14.85 1.04
N CYS A 606 5.00 15.42 -0.12
CA CYS A 606 6.03 16.00 -0.98
C CYS A 606 6.66 17.25 -0.35
N LEU A 607 5.85 18.12 0.24
CA LEU A 607 6.27 19.41 0.78
C LEU A 607 7.04 19.28 2.12
N GLU A 608 6.82 18.22 2.89
CA GLU A 608 7.56 17.89 4.11
C GLU A 608 9.08 17.71 3.88
N ARG A 609 9.51 17.48 2.64
CA ARG A 609 10.92 17.18 2.30
C ARG A 609 11.84 18.40 2.33
N SER A 610 11.29 19.60 2.13
CA SER A 610 12.05 20.84 2.11
C SER A 610 11.15 22.05 2.32
N ASP A 611 11.66 23.07 3.01
CA ASP A 611 11.02 24.39 3.13
C ASP A 611 11.37 25.33 1.98
N ALA A 612 12.34 24.98 1.14
CA ALA A 612 12.73 25.73 -0.05
C ALA A 612 11.61 25.78 -1.09
N PRO A 613 11.60 26.78 -2.00
CA PRO A 613 10.73 26.76 -3.17
C PRO A 613 11.00 25.52 -4.02
N TYR A 614 9.98 25.06 -4.75
CA TYR A 614 10.13 23.89 -5.59
C TYR A 614 10.26 24.25 -7.08
N ILE A 615 11.19 23.58 -7.75
CA ILE A 615 11.26 23.51 -9.21
C ILE A 615 10.67 22.16 -9.61
N SER A 616 9.70 22.16 -10.52
CA SER A 616 9.10 20.96 -11.10
C SER A 616 9.15 21.01 -12.63
N TYR A 617 8.99 19.85 -13.27
CA TYR A 617 8.91 19.73 -14.73
C TYR A 617 7.63 19.00 -15.17
N CYS A 618 6.64 19.01 -14.28
CA CYS A 618 5.26 18.63 -14.57
C CYS A 618 4.35 19.75 -14.05
N MET A 619 3.56 20.34 -14.96
CA MET A 619 2.72 21.49 -14.62
C MET A 619 1.67 21.16 -13.55
N ALA A 620 1.14 19.94 -13.55
CA ALA A 620 0.22 19.49 -12.51
C ALA A 620 0.89 19.42 -11.11
N CYS A 621 2.17 19.07 -11.02
CA CYS A 621 2.90 19.10 -9.74
C CYS A 621 3.09 20.53 -9.26
N ARG A 622 3.48 21.46 -10.15
CA ARG A 622 3.61 22.90 -9.87
C ARG A 622 2.30 23.45 -9.31
N ASP A 623 1.17 23.19 -9.98
CA ASP A 623 -0.15 23.66 -9.59
C ASP A 623 -0.56 23.12 -8.20
N ARG A 624 -0.31 21.82 -7.93
CA ARG A 624 -0.61 21.19 -6.64
C ARG A 624 0.15 21.83 -5.48
N PHE A 625 1.44 22.13 -5.67
CA PHE A 625 2.27 22.75 -4.64
C PHE A 625 1.86 24.21 -4.39
N ALA A 626 1.59 24.96 -5.46
CA ALA A 626 1.11 26.34 -5.37
C ALA A 626 -0.24 26.44 -4.66
N ARG A 627 -1.18 25.49 -4.89
CA ARG A 627 -2.47 25.41 -4.17
C ARG A 627 -2.31 25.15 -2.67
N GLN A 628 -1.21 24.56 -2.23
CA GLN A 628 -0.86 24.37 -0.82
C GLN A 628 -0.04 25.55 -0.25
N GLY A 629 0.04 26.68 -0.99
CA GLY A 629 0.76 27.87 -0.58
C GLY A 629 2.28 27.76 -0.66
N ARG A 630 2.83 26.70 -1.28
CA ARG A 630 4.26 26.55 -1.47
C ARG A 630 4.70 27.21 -2.79
N GLU A 631 5.67 28.11 -2.73
CA GLU A 631 6.26 28.66 -3.94
C GLU A 631 6.79 27.53 -4.82
N SER A 632 6.31 27.47 -6.05
CA SER A 632 6.66 26.44 -7.01
C SER A 632 6.67 27.01 -8.42
N ARG A 633 7.73 26.70 -9.18
CA ARG A 633 7.90 27.10 -10.57
C ARG A 633 8.06 25.86 -11.45
N HIS A 634 7.52 25.94 -12.64
CA HIS A 634 7.84 24.95 -13.67
C HIS A 634 9.17 25.29 -14.34
N ILE A 635 9.95 24.30 -14.71
CA ILE A 635 11.27 24.56 -15.35
C ILE A 635 11.13 25.41 -16.62
N LEU A 636 10.08 25.25 -17.42
CA LEU A 636 9.84 26.08 -18.60
C LEU A 636 9.46 27.52 -18.28
N GLU A 637 8.83 27.80 -17.12
CA GLU A 637 8.61 29.18 -16.67
C GLU A 637 9.96 29.90 -16.44
N LEU A 638 10.94 29.16 -15.87
CA LEU A 638 12.29 29.70 -15.67
C LEU A 638 13.06 29.85 -16.97
N VAL A 639 12.92 28.91 -17.91
CA VAL A 639 13.57 28.95 -19.22
C VAL A 639 13.09 30.14 -20.05
N TYR A 640 11.80 30.42 -20.04
CA TYR A 640 11.17 31.47 -20.87
C TYR A 640 10.87 32.78 -20.12
N GLY A 641 11.27 32.89 -18.84
CA GLY A 641 11.04 34.07 -18.05
C GLY A 641 9.57 34.43 -17.82
N THR A 642 8.69 33.44 -17.87
CA THR A 642 7.24 33.59 -17.68
C THR A 642 6.80 33.28 -16.26
N ASP A 643 5.60 33.69 -15.88
CA ASP A 643 5.00 33.34 -14.59
C ASP A 643 3.53 32.95 -14.76
N ALA A 644 3.19 31.72 -14.44
CA ALA A 644 1.81 31.23 -14.47
C ALA A 644 0.94 31.81 -13.35
N GLY A 645 1.50 32.55 -12.41
CA GLY A 645 0.78 33.21 -11.32
C GLY A 645 0.11 32.23 -10.34
N ALA A 646 -1.05 32.67 -9.80
CA ALA A 646 -1.87 31.88 -8.90
C ALA A 646 -2.46 30.66 -9.64
N PRO A 647 -2.70 29.53 -8.95
CA PRO A 647 -3.30 28.35 -9.55
C PRO A 647 -4.72 28.62 -10.07
N PRO A 648 -4.99 28.49 -11.39
CA PRO A 648 -6.31 28.75 -11.96
C PRO A 648 -7.32 27.72 -11.46
N ASP A 649 -8.59 28.13 -11.27
CA ASP A 649 -9.69 27.22 -10.97
C ASP A 649 -10.04 26.33 -12.18
N ILE A 650 -10.99 25.41 -12.01
CA ILE A 650 -11.34 24.45 -13.08
C ILE A 650 -11.96 25.11 -14.32
N SER A 651 -12.69 26.22 -14.16
CA SER A 651 -13.28 26.97 -15.26
C SER A 651 -12.23 27.82 -15.96
N GLU A 652 -11.36 28.49 -15.20
CA GLU A 652 -10.21 29.24 -15.71
C GLU A 652 -9.27 28.32 -16.52
N LYS A 653 -9.06 27.07 -16.08
CA LYS A 653 -8.28 26.07 -16.83
C LYS A 653 -8.87 25.78 -18.22
N ARG A 654 -10.18 25.67 -18.36
CA ARG A 654 -10.84 25.50 -19.65
C ARG A 654 -10.76 26.76 -20.47
N TYR A 655 -11.02 27.89 -19.87
CA TYR A 655 -10.94 29.20 -20.52
C TYR A 655 -9.55 29.45 -21.08
N ASN A 656 -8.48 29.23 -20.31
CA ASN A 656 -7.10 29.40 -20.74
C ASN A 656 -6.77 28.55 -21.98
N ARG A 657 -7.23 27.29 -22.05
CA ARG A 657 -7.03 26.44 -23.24
C ARG A 657 -7.72 26.99 -24.47
N LEU A 658 -8.94 27.48 -24.34
CA LEU A 658 -9.70 28.09 -25.45
C LEU A 658 -9.08 29.42 -25.88
N THR A 659 -8.70 30.26 -24.93
CA THR A 659 -8.06 31.55 -25.19
C THR A 659 -6.75 31.36 -25.94
N LEU A 660 -5.86 30.48 -25.42
CA LEU A 660 -4.60 30.15 -26.11
C LEU A 660 -4.84 29.69 -27.54
N LYS A 661 -5.79 28.77 -27.76
CA LYS A 661 -6.14 28.31 -29.12
C LYS A 661 -6.61 29.45 -30.00
N ASN A 662 -7.55 30.28 -29.54
CA ASN A 662 -8.17 31.33 -30.29
C ASN A 662 -7.19 32.49 -30.62
N GLU A 663 -6.35 32.89 -29.67
CA GLU A 663 -5.30 33.87 -29.85
C GLU A 663 -4.30 33.43 -30.93
N LEU A 664 -3.81 32.18 -30.82
CA LEU A 664 -2.89 31.65 -31.81
C LEU A 664 -3.52 31.53 -33.20
N LEU A 665 -4.77 31.07 -33.31
CA LEU A 665 -5.51 31.01 -34.59
C LEU A 665 -5.64 32.41 -35.22
N HIS A 666 -5.97 33.41 -34.42
CA HIS A 666 -6.12 34.79 -34.89
C HIS A 666 -4.77 35.40 -35.28
N GLU A 667 -3.79 35.35 -34.40
CA GLU A 667 -2.50 36.02 -34.60
C GLU A 667 -1.67 35.43 -35.74
N LEU A 668 -1.71 34.09 -35.90
CA LEU A 668 -0.76 33.38 -36.76
C LEU A 668 -1.39 32.77 -38.03
N TRP A 669 -2.68 32.43 -37.98
CA TRP A 669 -3.39 31.85 -39.13
C TRP A 669 -4.52 32.79 -39.63
N GLY A 670 -4.76 33.95 -38.97
CA GLY A 670 -5.75 34.93 -39.43
C GLY A 670 -7.20 34.44 -39.33
N GLU A 671 -7.48 33.46 -38.47
CA GLU A 671 -8.83 32.93 -38.26
C GLU A 671 -9.56 33.78 -37.21
N GLU A 672 -10.81 34.17 -37.49
CA GLU A 672 -11.61 34.89 -36.51
C GLU A 672 -11.97 34.01 -35.32
N PRO A 673 -11.73 34.49 -34.08
CA PRO A 673 -12.01 33.72 -32.87
C PRO A 673 -13.53 33.49 -32.70
N ARG A 674 -13.95 32.28 -32.33
CA ARG A 674 -15.30 32.04 -31.87
C ARG A 674 -15.46 32.60 -30.45
N GLU A 675 -15.87 33.89 -30.36
CA GLU A 675 -16.16 34.49 -29.07
C GLU A 675 -17.52 33.96 -28.54
N MET A 676 -17.53 33.37 -27.36
CA MET A 676 -18.72 33.24 -26.55
C MET A 676 -18.90 34.55 -25.77
N LYS A 677 -19.54 35.53 -26.38
CA LYS A 677 -20.00 36.76 -25.66
C LYS A 677 -21.27 36.44 -24.91
N LEU A 678 -21.23 36.52 -23.58
CA LEU A 678 -22.44 36.64 -22.79
C LEU A 678 -23.02 38.04 -23.03
N ASP A 679 -24.30 38.10 -23.22
CA ASP A 679 -25.05 39.36 -23.30
C ASP A 679 -25.47 39.90 -21.92
N TYR A 680 -24.87 39.35 -20.85
CA TYR A 680 -25.06 39.72 -19.46
C TYR A 680 -23.74 39.58 -18.67
N GLU A 681 -23.68 40.34 -17.56
CA GLU A 681 -22.52 40.27 -16.63
C GLU A 681 -22.79 39.14 -15.59
N LEU A 682 -21.80 38.28 -15.44
CA LEU A 682 -21.82 37.15 -14.51
C LEU A 682 -20.71 37.27 -13.47
N ASN A 683 -21.11 37.37 -12.22
CA ASN A 683 -20.20 37.49 -11.09
C ASN A 683 -20.46 36.38 -10.06
N TYR A 684 -19.45 36.13 -9.21
CA TYR A 684 -19.47 35.08 -8.19
C TYR A 684 -19.02 35.62 -6.85
N THR A 685 -19.69 35.19 -5.77
CA THR A 685 -19.13 35.37 -4.42
C THR A 685 -17.94 34.44 -4.21
N PRO A 686 -17.02 34.76 -3.27
CA PRO A 686 -15.92 33.84 -2.90
C PRO A 686 -16.42 32.46 -2.47
N GLU A 687 -17.55 32.38 -1.79
CA GLU A 687 -18.20 31.13 -1.39
C GLU A 687 -18.63 30.32 -2.62
N ALA A 688 -19.28 30.96 -3.59
CA ALA A 688 -19.72 30.30 -4.82
C ALA A 688 -18.52 29.71 -5.60
N ARG A 689 -17.43 30.49 -5.78
CA ARG A 689 -16.23 30.00 -6.45
C ARG A 689 -15.62 28.79 -5.75
N ARG A 690 -15.51 28.82 -4.42
CA ARG A 690 -15.03 27.68 -3.63
C ARG A 690 -15.92 26.45 -3.82
N MET A 691 -17.26 26.60 -3.71
CA MET A 691 -18.19 25.50 -3.91
C MET A 691 -18.13 24.91 -5.31
N MET A 692 -17.95 25.75 -6.33
CA MET A 692 -17.80 25.32 -7.74
C MET A 692 -16.54 24.47 -7.89
N ASP A 693 -15.38 24.91 -7.38
CA ASP A 693 -14.14 24.15 -7.44
C ASP A 693 -14.25 22.85 -6.63
N GLU A 694 -14.80 22.87 -5.42
CA GLU A 694 -15.01 21.68 -4.58
C GLU A 694 -15.94 20.65 -5.22
N ARG A 695 -16.97 21.07 -5.94
CA ARG A 695 -18.00 20.22 -6.53
C ARG A 695 -17.80 19.98 -8.03
N MET A 696 -16.71 20.51 -8.58
CA MET A 696 -16.38 20.41 -10.02
C MET A 696 -17.51 20.95 -10.91
N ILE A 697 -18.04 22.12 -10.57
CA ILE A 697 -19.06 22.85 -11.34
C ILE A 697 -18.36 23.91 -12.18
N LEU A 698 -18.59 23.88 -13.47
CA LEU A 698 -17.98 24.82 -14.42
C LEU A 698 -18.82 26.09 -14.56
N THR A 699 -18.19 27.17 -15.02
CA THR A 699 -18.90 28.38 -15.47
C THR A 699 -19.92 28.05 -16.54
N ASP A 700 -19.62 27.14 -17.46
CA ASP A 700 -20.57 26.70 -18.50
C ASP A 700 -21.81 26.02 -17.91
N ASP A 701 -21.71 25.29 -16.81
CA ASP A 701 -22.85 24.69 -16.11
C ASP A 701 -23.73 25.78 -15.48
N VAL A 702 -23.08 26.82 -14.93
CA VAL A 702 -23.77 28.00 -14.37
C VAL A 702 -24.51 28.76 -15.47
N ILE A 703 -23.84 29.05 -16.58
CA ILE A 703 -24.42 29.72 -17.77
C ILE A 703 -25.63 28.93 -18.26
N ALA A 704 -25.49 27.61 -18.39
CA ALA A 704 -26.59 26.75 -18.83
C ALA A 704 -27.84 26.89 -17.94
N VAL A 705 -27.70 27.02 -16.61
CA VAL A 705 -28.83 27.25 -15.69
C VAL A 705 -29.41 28.65 -15.88
N LEU A 706 -28.56 29.67 -15.96
CA LEU A 706 -29.04 31.08 -16.12
C LEU A 706 -29.74 31.30 -17.47
N ASP A 707 -29.20 30.71 -18.55
CA ASP A 707 -29.86 30.79 -19.87
C ASP A 707 -31.24 30.10 -19.87
N GLU A 708 -31.39 29.00 -19.10
CA GLU A 708 -32.71 28.39 -18.91
C GLU A 708 -33.67 29.34 -18.17
N VAL A 709 -33.20 29.98 -17.11
CA VAL A 709 -33.99 30.99 -16.37
C VAL A 709 -34.38 32.15 -17.28
N ARG A 710 -33.45 32.68 -18.08
CA ARG A 710 -33.73 33.77 -19.03
C ARG A 710 -34.74 33.37 -20.11
N LYS A 711 -34.67 32.12 -20.56
CA LYS A 711 -35.58 31.60 -21.59
C LYS A 711 -36.99 31.30 -21.06
N THR A 712 -37.08 30.75 -19.84
CA THR A 712 -38.37 30.23 -19.31
C THR A 712 -38.97 31.10 -18.23
N GLY A 713 -38.19 31.95 -17.56
CA GLY A 713 -38.57 32.68 -16.36
C GLY A 713 -38.67 31.81 -15.11
N GLU A 714 -38.44 30.52 -15.22
CA GLU A 714 -38.63 29.57 -14.10
C GLU A 714 -37.51 29.68 -13.06
N CYS A 715 -37.83 30.26 -11.90
CA CYS A 715 -36.98 30.26 -10.71
C CYS A 715 -37.87 30.38 -9.45
N ILE A 716 -37.34 29.94 -8.34
CA ILE A 716 -37.95 30.03 -7.00
C ILE A 716 -37.34 31.24 -6.31
N PHE A 717 -38.18 32.13 -5.74
CA PHE A 717 -37.69 33.20 -4.89
C PHE A 717 -37.71 32.73 -3.43
N ASP A 718 -36.56 32.80 -2.77
CA ASP A 718 -36.40 32.48 -1.37
C ASP A 718 -36.54 33.76 -0.54
N GLU A 719 -37.68 33.93 0.11
CA GLU A 719 -38.04 35.14 0.87
C GLU A 719 -37.08 35.39 2.06
N GLU A 720 -36.55 34.35 2.68
CA GLU A 720 -35.60 34.50 3.83
C GLU A 720 -34.26 35.13 3.42
N SER A 721 -33.74 34.74 2.28
CA SER A 721 -32.44 35.25 1.81
C SER A 721 -32.56 36.37 0.79
N GLY A 722 -33.74 36.62 0.22
CA GLY A 722 -33.93 37.56 -0.88
C GLY A 722 -33.26 37.13 -2.20
N LEU A 723 -32.98 35.84 -2.38
CA LEU A 723 -32.25 35.29 -3.52
C LEU A 723 -33.16 34.39 -4.39
N PHE A 724 -32.77 34.27 -5.65
CA PHE A 724 -33.42 33.33 -6.58
C PHE A 724 -32.70 31.97 -6.54
N ILE A 725 -33.46 30.89 -6.71
CA ILE A 725 -32.99 29.52 -6.84
C ILE A 725 -33.49 28.97 -8.17
N ALA A 726 -32.55 28.45 -8.97
CA ALA A 726 -32.89 27.81 -10.23
C ALA A 726 -32.08 26.53 -10.43
N ARG A 727 -32.57 25.70 -11.36
CA ARG A 727 -31.90 24.44 -11.71
C ARG A 727 -32.03 24.13 -13.18
N LYS A 728 -31.04 23.35 -13.68
CA LYS A 728 -31.12 22.71 -14.99
C LYS A 728 -30.40 21.34 -14.95
N ARG A 729 -30.96 20.38 -15.66
CA ARG A 729 -30.29 19.09 -15.90
C ARG A 729 -29.43 19.23 -17.15
N VAL A 730 -28.13 18.95 -16.96
CA VAL A 730 -27.13 18.89 -18.03
C VAL A 730 -26.48 17.49 -17.98
N GLY A 731 -26.70 16.71 -19.01
CA GLY A 731 -26.23 15.30 -19.03
C GLY A 731 -26.80 14.48 -17.86
N ASN A 732 -25.93 13.91 -17.05
CA ASN A 732 -26.29 13.05 -15.92
C ASN A 732 -26.44 13.78 -14.57
N ALA A 733 -26.21 15.10 -14.54
CA ALA A 733 -26.28 15.90 -13.33
C ALA A 733 -27.35 17.00 -13.41
N THR A 734 -27.99 17.34 -12.29
CA THR A 734 -28.79 18.51 -12.13
C THR A 734 -27.97 19.54 -11.36
N PHE A 735 -27.77 20.71 -11.99
CA PHE A 735 -27.07 21.84 -11.41
C PHE A 735 -28.07 22.80 -10.81
N TRP A 736 -27.76 23.35 -9.67
CA TRP A 736 -28.55 24.30 -8.93
C TRP A 736 -27.74 25.54 -8.63
N LEU A 737 -28.39 26.71 -8.74
CA LEU A 737 -27.79 27.98 -8.38
C LEU A 737 -28.68 28.70 -7.36
N LYS A 738 -28.03 29.42 -6.44
CA LYS A 738 -28.65 30.48 -5.64
C LYS A 738 -27.97 31.79 -6.02
N PHE A 739 -28.75 32.76 -6.52
CA PHE A 739 -28.24 33.97 -7.15
C PHE A 739 -29.11 35.18 -6.90
N SER A 740 -28.51 36.38 -7.01
CA SER A 740 -29.23 37.66 -7.15
C SER A 740 -29.11 38.18 -8.59
N ARG A 741 -30.03 39.00 -9.03
CA ARG A 741 -30.03 39.62 -10.36
C ARG A 741 -30.49 41.09 -10.33
N GLU A 742 -29.90 41.92 -11.17
CA GLU A 742 -30.34 43.27 -11.48
C GLU A 742 -30.86 43.29 -12.91
N GLY A 743 -32.18 43.10 -13.06
CA GLY A 743 -32.79 42.84 -14.36
C GLY A 743 -32.27 41.57 -15.01
N ASP A 744 -32.12 41.59 -16.34
CA ASP A 744 -31.53 40.49 -17.12
C ASP A 744 -30.07 40.80 -17.54
N ALA A 745 -29.48 41.88 -17.03
CA ALA A 745 -28.17 42.36 -17.43
C ALA A 745 -27.02 41.91 -16.47
N ARG A 746 -27.35 41.64 -15.20
CA ARG A 746 -26.33 41.29 -14.18
C ARG A 746 -26.80 40.15 -13.29
N TYR A 747 -25.96 39.19 -13.10
CA TYR A 747 -26.14 38.05 -12.18
C TYR A 747 -24.98 37.93 -11.23
N LEU A 748 -25.25 37.72 -9.91
CA LEU A 748 -24.29 37.39 -8.89
C LEU A 748 -24.67 36.03 -8.30
N VAL A 749 -23.84 35.04 -8.52
CA VAL A 749 -24.01 33.69 -7.96
C VAL A 749 -23.48 33.63 -6.55
N HIS A 750 -24.30 33.24 -5.59
CA HIS A 750 -23.97 33.10 -4.18
C HIS A 750 -23.61 31.69 -3.82
N ARG A 751 -24.29 30.66 -4.42
CA ARG A 751 -24.01 29.23 -4.21
C ARG A 751 -24.29 28.45 -5.49
N ALA A 752 -23.52 27.39 -5.69
CA ALA A 752 -23.71 26.41 -6.75
C ALA A 752 -23.54 25.00 -6.21
N TRP A 753 -24.45 24.10 -6.57
CA TRP A 753 -24.32 22.68 -6.22
C TRP A 753 -24.92 21.78 -7.30
N SER A 754 -24.60 20.50 -7.28
CA SER A 754 -25.11 19.52 -8.23
C SER A 754 -25.48 18.20 -7.54
N HIS A 755 -26.42 17.48 -8.14
CA HIS A 755 -26.73 16.09 -7.75
C HIS A 755 -27.07 15.24 -8.97
N ARG A 756 -26.97 13.91 -8.82
CA ARG A 756 -27.28 12.93 -9.86
C ARG A 756 -28.55 12.12 -9.62
N MET A 757 -29.35 12.51 -8.64
CA MET A 757 -30.60 11.84 -8.35
C MET A 757 -31.63 12.11 -9.46
N THR A 758 -32.28 11.06 -9.94
CA THR A 758 -33.45 11.14 -10.79
C THR A 758 -34.67 10.90 -9.91
N VAL A 759 -35.48 11.90 -9.72
CA VAL A 759 -36.79 11.75 -9.04
C VAL A 759 -37.75 11.11 -10.04
N VAL A 760 -38.00 9.82 -9.87
CA VAL A 760 -39.04 9.12 -10.61
C VAL A 760 -40.36 9.41 -9.91
N LYS A 761 -41.25 10.18 -10.53
CA LYS A 761 -42.64 10.26 -10.07
C LYS A 761 -43.22 8.84 -10.24
N ARG A 762 -43.54 8.16 -9.14
CA ARG A 762 -44.47 7.04 -9.21
C ARG A 762 -45.82 7.63 -9.63
N GLU A 763 -46.24 7.34 -10.84
CA GLU A 763 -47.65 7.47 -11.20
C GLU A 763 -48.40 6.48 -10.32
N GLY A 764 -49.28 7.01 -9.45
CA GLY A 764 -50.11 6.24 -8.54
C GLY A 764 -51.22 5.45 -9.26
#